data_00144faac13f70e7ba6c0303f222f514
#
_entry.id   00144faac13f70e7ba6c0303f222f514
#
_cell.length_a   1.000
_cell.length_b   1.000
_cell.length_c   1.000
_cell.angle_alpha   90.00
_cell.angle_beta   90.00
_cell.angle_gamma   90.00
#
_symmetry.space_group_name_H-M   'P 1'
#
loop_
_entity.id
_entity.type
_entity.pdbx_description
1 polymer ?
#
loop_
_entity_poly.entity_id
_entity_poly.type
_entity_poly.pdbx_seq_one_letter_code
_entity_poly.pdbx_strand_id
1 'polypeptide(L)'
;MASGDSAIEIIELTPDPHHNVSDKNISQDEPMEQDVFLPSTPQPKFSRIPAHAHSTPRPPGSLTDSDAYLKTNVFPVNCDTTETPDRRHHEGMNSQTQSKPVVSTCRKQYLFCLALIAISILVGFLAGYFIREKVFEREMVTSSNDQKTSSADKMKQYHQQALGNMSDDGIAAYGSIFSQHKCGSTPCSQSMSAMVAQQLKQMGFSNVDVSSYDVLTSQPDMSQISSLRTLDTDGQQLHMEVLYGSDQDTKQDNGEMQKDDLVNAGDDKAKQSVVTESMDAQTTLMYMPFSASGTVQGELVYTHYATQEDFLILSENRINVTGKIAIARQGTMMVTEQVRNIEEQGMSGLILYTDPSDMATIMTRSTETLVGMSGMMGDPLTPGCPAMDGISRMTMKMAGLPSIPVQPISPGLAERLLGNMTGRMAPNGWQGGLNATYYMGRRNTKKSTWTIELDVSNSMKKQSVQDVVTTITGTQMPDEYIILGGHFPSMMPAMIVPGMTSMTPGHGSTSMMMETASALSSMLADGWRPQRTIKLGIWGGGDVGHAGSMEWMEEHRDILSQRAVSYIDLDSMMGDDGTVKAQASPLLTGVIMKAASMLELSDDIQPGMLNGIGDHVAFSNMLGIPSARLHASHSDMSQMPTPSASQSMYMSVTKLATQTVLLLADSDVIPFDTVAMGDMLMGYVGTLESKMGDVLVLSNMTMDNLKAAVSDFMDESRNMQSMMVDESMMESSVTMMMVNHRLMYMERAFVGMDPSGTMTHILYGMTEKDTFSLVADYSPSNMNNETMTTMMQQVSFIQCSIQSATTLLKMDGS
;
A
#
# COMPACT_ATOMS: atom_id res chain seq x y z
N MET A 1 -46.02 41.01 21.19
CA MET A 1 -46.27 41.65 22.52
C MET A 1 -45.15 41.16 23.44
N ALA A 2 -44.41 42.14 23.96
CA ALA A 2 -43.43 42.11 25.08
C ALA A 2 -42.24 41.15 24.90
N SER A 3 -41.03 41.52 24.50
CA SER A 3 -40.02 42.42 25.14
C SER A 3 -39.58 41.97 26.51
N GLY A 4 -38.33 41.59 26.59
CA GLY A 4 -37.61 41.29 27.83
C GLY A 4 -36.10 41.24 27.53
N ASP A 5 -35.47 42.42 27.55
CA ASP A 5 -34.01 42.64 27.57
C ASP A 5 -33.41 42.12 28.85
N SER A 6 -32.28 41.52 28.82
CA SER A 6 -31.35 41.34 29.94
C SER A 6 -29.93 41.60 29.44
N ALA A 7 -29.43 42.74 29.88
CA ALA A 7 -28.08 43.24 29.71
C ALA A 7 -27.06 42.34 30.44
N ILE A 8 -25.96 42.05 29.77
CA ILE A 8 -24.75 41.46 30.39
C ILE A 8 -23.80 42.63 30.72
N GLU A 9 -23.53 42.77 31.99
CA GLU A 9 -22.53 43.69 32.55
C GLU A 9 -21.11 43.20 32.22
N ILE A 10 -20.35 44.08 31.57
CA ILE A 10 -18.92 43.92 31.34
C ILE A 10 -18.20 44.52 32.56
N ILE A 11 -17.47 43.70 33.31
CA ILE A 11 -16.56 44.20 34.36
C ILE A 11 -15.17 44.33 33.74
N GLU A 12 -14.76 45.59 33.51
CA GLU A 12 -13.38 46.01 33.29
C GLU A 12 -12.60 45.93 34.58
N LEU A 13 -11.46 45.24 34.61
CA LEU A 13 -10.45 45.35 35.65
C LEU A 13 -9.19 45.97 35.07
N THR A 14 -8.96 47.24 35.43
CA THR A 14 -7.70 47.96 35.26
C THR A 14 -6.69 47.59 36.37
N PRO A 15 -5.38 47.60 36.08
CA PRO A 15 -4.35 47.32 37.08
C PRO A 15 -3.90 48.58 37.80
N ASP A 16 -3.67 48.51 39.10
CA ASP A 16 -3.03 49.56 39.88
C ASP A 16 -1.72 49.04 40.53
N PRO A 17 -0.69 49.91 40.63
CA PRO A 17 0.69 49.51 40.98
C PRO A 17 1.04 49.90 42.43
N HIS A 18 2.21 49.41 42.87
CA HIS A 18 2.99 49.75 44.10
C HIS A 18 2.77 48.88 45.34
N HIS A 19 3.83 48.12 45.64
CA HIS A 19 4.59 48.31 46.90
C HIS A 19 5.96 47.65 46.82
N ASN A 20 6.94 48.51 47.05
CA ASN A 20 8.36 48.27 47.41
C ASN A 20 8.48 47.86 48.88
N VAL A 21 9.62 47.28 49.18
CA VAL A 21 10.47 47.30 50.40
C VAL A 21 10.96 45.85 50.66
N SER A 22 12.19 45.56 50.78
CA SER A 22 13.55 46.02 51.02
C SER A 22 14.42 44.82 51.38
N ASP A 23 15.62 44.92 50.85
CA ASP A 23 16.92 44.44 51.34
C ASP A 23 17.05 43.46 52.51
N LYS A 24 17.87 42.42 52.29
CA LYS A 24 19.12 42.24 53.05
C LYS A 24 20.06 41.20 52.44
N ASN A 25 21.20 41.69 52.01
CA ASN A 25 22.55 41.21 51.98
C ASN A 25 22.91 39.86 52.60
N ILE A 26 23.84 39.18 51.93
CA ILE A 26 25.22 38.73 52.27
C ILE A 26 25.43 37.36 51.58
N SER A 27 26.38 37.09 50.83
CA SER A 27 27.78 37.24 50.59
C SER A 27 28.25 36.38 49.43
N GLN A 28 29.26 36.86 48.80
CA GLN A 28 30.07 36.27 47.76
C GLN A 28 30.59 34.88 48.11
N ASP A 29 30.63 33.98 47.10
CA ASP A 29 31.84 33.25 46.71
C ASP A 29 31.69 32.70 45.29
N GLU A 30 32.73 32.96 44.52
CA GLU A 30 32.93 32.53 43.11
C GLU A 30 33.58 31.13 43.04
N PRO A 31 33.97 30.66 41.83
CA PRO A 31 33.22 29.66 41.04
C PRO A 31 34.02 28.32 40.97
N MET A 32 33.36 27.27 40.59
CA MET A 32 34.04 26.10 40.04
C MET A 32 33.37 25.65 38.73
N GLU A 33 34.09 25.86 37.68
CA GLU A 33 33.93 25.17 36.40
C GLU A 33 33.96 23.67 36.62
N GLN A 34 32.97 22.96 36.10
CA GLN A 34 33.06 21.55 35.82
C GLN A 34 32.72 21.32 34.34
N ASP A 35 33.76 21.11 33.58
CA ASP A 35 33.76 20.55 32.23
C ASP A 35 32.98 19.22 32.18
N VAL A 36 31.89 19.19 31.44
CA VAL A 36 31.22 17.95 31.05
C VAL A 36 31.78 17.53 29.70
N PHE A 37 32.71 16.58 29.72
CA PHE A 37 33.21 15.87 28.55
C PHE A 37 32.08 15.08 27.89
N LEU A 38 31.73 15.42 26.66
CA LEU A 38 31.05 14.54 25.72
C LEU A 38 32.09 13.67 25.01
N PRO A 39 31.93 12.37 24.92
CA PRO A 39 32.83 11.53 24.16
C PRO A 39 32.58 11.67 22.65
N SER A 40 33.61 12.10 21.93
CA SER A 40 33.69 12.12 20.48
C SER A 40 33.72 10.70 19.91
N THR A 41 32.83 10.40 18.96
CA THR A 41 32.82 9.19 18.13
C THR A 41 34.06 9.17 17.21
N PRO A 42 34.79 8.05 17.08
CA PRO A 42 35.92 7.92 16.14
C PRO A 42 35.41 7.64 14.73
N GLN A 43 35.90 8.44 13.78
CA GLN A 43 35.79 8.16 12.35
C GLN A 43 36.69 6.98 11.95
N PRO A 44 36.27 6.09 11.05
CA PRO A 44 37.11 5.02 10.54
C PRO A 44 38.14 5.54 9.54
N LYS A 45 39.41 5.30 9.82
CA LYS A 45 40.53 5.50 8.90
C LYS A 45 40.53 4.42 7.83
N PHE A 46 40.40 4.80 6.57
CA PHE A 46 40.71 3.93 5.44
C PHE A 46 42.20 3.66 5.35
N SER A 47 42.64 2.42 5.58
CA SER A 47 43.93 1.91 5.25
C SER A 47 43.87 1.14 3.92
N ARG A 48 44.73 1.55 2.99
CA ARG A 48 45.01 0.87 1.72
C ARG A 48 45.62 -0.50 1.97
N ILE A 49 45.09 -1.55 1.37
CA ILE A 49 45.69 -2.88 1.29
C ILE A 49 46.14 -3.10 -0.15
N PRO A 50 47.39 -3.61 -0.39
CA PRO A 50 47.92 -3.79 -1.74
C PRO A 50 47.45 -5.10 -2.40
N ALA A 51 47.39 -5.05 -3.72
CA ALA A 51 47.05 -6.15 -4.60
C ALA A 51 48.11 -7.27 -4.55
N HIS A 52 47.68 -8.51 -4.31
CA HIS A 52 48.43 -9.70 -4.67
C HIS A 52 47.60 -10.55 -5.67
N ALA A 53 48.24 -10.75 -6.79
CA ALA A 53 47.83 -11.67 -7.84
C ALA A 53 47.89 -13.12 -7.37
N HIS A 54 46.86 -13.93 -7.62
CA HIS A 54 47.05 -15.36 -7.82
C HIS A 54 46.12 -15.88 -8.93
N SER A 55 46.77 -16.66 -9.75
CA SER A 55 46.45 -17.37 -10.96
C SER A 55 45.34 -18.41 -10.84
N THR A 56 44.62 -18.54 -11.94
CA THR A 56 43.65 -19.57 -12.32
C THR A 56 44.16 -21.00 -12.28
N PRO A 57 43.26 -22.04 -12.30
CA PRO A 57 43.19 -22.88 -13.50
C PRO A 57 41.75 -23.16 -14.01
N ARG A 58 41.66 -23.26 -15.32
CA ARG A 58 40.55 -23.81 -16.09
C ARG A 58 40.44 -25.34 -16.03
N PRO A 59 39.31 -25.93 -16.30
CA PRO A 59 39.20 -27.19 -17.04
C PRO A 59 38.37 -27.05 -18.33
N PRO A 60 38.40 -28.05 -19.22
CA PRO A 60 38.21 -27.92 -20.63
C PRO A 60 36.87 -28.42 -21.17
N GLY A 61 36.46 -27.84 -22.28
CA GLY A 61 35.91 -28.48 -23.44
C GLY A 61 34.48 -28.96 -23.51
N SER A 62 33.72 -28.39 -24.40
CA SER A 62 33.21 -29.07 -25.60
C SER A 62 32.46 -28.11 -26.53
N LEU A 63 32.73 -28.29 -27.79
CA LEU A 63 32.26 -27.64 -29.01
C LEU A 63 30.75 -27.80 -29.20
N THR A 64 30.08 -26.80 -29.78
CA THR A 64 29.39 -26.93 -31.11
C THR A 64 28.98 -25.57 -31.63
N ASP A 65 29.23 -25.46 -32.89
CA ASP A 65 29.02 -24.45 -33.91
C ASP A 65 27.66 -23.77 -34.02
N SER A 66 27.77 -22.61 -34.60
CA SER A 66 26.98 -21.87 -35.64
C SER A 66 26.41 -20.56 -35.05
N ASP A 67 26.58 -19.42 -35.59
CA ASP A 67 26.59 -18.91 -36.94
C ASP A 67 27.16 -17.51 -37.06
N ALA A 68 27.75 -17.29 -38.17
CA ALA A 68 28.25 -16.12 -38.83
C ALA A 68 27.30 -14.92 -38.93
N TYR A 69 27.96 -13.81 -39.17
CA TYR A 69 27.66 -12.51 -39.79
C TYR A 69 27.65 -11.33 -38.84
N LEU A 70 28.65 -10.53 -38.86
CA LEU A 70 28.95 -9.34 -39.66
C LEU A 70 30.27 -8.72 -39.19
N LYS A 71 31.29 -8.84 -40.03
CA LYS A 71 32.54 -8.07 -39.89
C LYS A 71 32.33 -6.69 -40.55
N THR A 72 32.47 -5.63 -39.80
CA THR A 72 32.81 -4.30 -40.32
C THR A 72 34.28 -4.03 -40.07
N ASN A 73 35.01 -3.87 -41.17
CA ASN A 73 36.42 -3.53 -41.21
C ASN A 73 36.63 -2.10 -40.69
N VAL A 74 37.44 -1.96 -39.66
CA VAL A 74 38.07 -0.69 -39.30
C VAL A 74 39.57 -0.85 -39.54
N PHE A 75 40.09 -0.07 -40.48
CA PHE A 75 41.54 0.04 -40.76
C PHE A 75 42.20 0.88 -39.64
N PRO A 76 43.33 0.45 -39.09
CA PRO A 76 44.14 1.31 -38.23
C PRO A 76 45.09 2.16 -39.04
N VAL A 77 45.09 3.45 -38.87
CA VAL A 77 46.16 4.35 -39.34
C VAL A 77 47.17 4.42 -38.22
N ASN A 78 48.33 3.87 -38.45
CA ASN A 78 49.54 4.04 -37.62
C ASN A 78 50.24 5.31 -38.08
N CYS A 79 50.45 6.25 -37.15
CA CYS A 79 51.47 7.29 -37.23
C CYS A 79 52.53 6.98 -36.18
N ASP A 80 53.66 6.47 -36.61
CA ASP A 80 54.88 6.46 -35.80
C ASP A 80 55.75 7.63 -36.18
N THR A 81 56.01 8.48 -35.20
CA THR A 81 57.09 9.43 -35.13
C THR A 81 58.11 8.89 -34.14
N THR A 82 59.33 8.85 -34.56
CA THR A 82 60.59 9.15 -33.82
C THR A 82 61.75 8.44 -34.43
N GLU A 83 62.78 9.16 -34.79
CA GLU A 83 64.08 9.13 -34.23
C GLU A 83 65.13 9.86 -35.11
N THR A 84 65.81 10.81 -34.52
CA THR A 84 67.13 11.23 -34.86
C THR A 84 68.07 10.37 -34.05
N PRO A 85 69.37 10.12 -34.34
CA PRO A 85 70.41 11.13 -34.75
C PRO A 85 71.61 10.63 -35.60
N ASP A 86 72.40 11.54 -35.91
CA ASP A 86 73.92 11.62 -35.86
C ASP A 86 74.72 11.70 -37.18
N ARG A 87 75.39 12.80 -37.21
CA ARG A 87 76.70 13.24 -37.81
C ARG A 87 77.48 12.25 -38.64
N ARG A 88 77.93 12.68 -39.84
CA ARG A 88 79.28 13.12 -40.15
C ARG A 88 79.54 13.41 -41.63
N HIS A 89 80.19 14.65 -41.81
CA HIS A 89 81.20 15.07 -42.72
C HIS A 89 81.31 14.55 -44.17
N HIS A 90 81.23 15.32 -45.21
CA HIS A 90 82.31 15.95 -45.93
C HIS A 90 81.88 16.70 -47.19
N GLU A 91 82.34 17.90 -47.23
CA GLU A 91 82.91 18.69 -48.41
C GLU A 91 82.36 18.50 -49.82
N GLY A 92 81.91 19.64 -50.34
CA GLY A 92 82.46 19.98 -51.63
C GLY A 92 81.55 20.52 -52.70
N MET A 93 81.69 21.80 -52.99
CA MET A 93 81.54 22.46 -54.29
C MET A 93 80.17 22.78 -54.89
N ASN A 94 79.97 24.06 -54.86
CA ASN A 94 79.41 24.99 -55.87
C ASN A 94 78.60 24.42 -57.04
N SER A 95 77.44 24.88 -57.22
CA SER A 95 76.93 25.62 -58.41
C SER A 95 75.57 26.21 -58.17
N GLN A 96 75.47 27.45 -58.48
CA GLN A 96 74.28 28.29 -58.52
C GLN A 96 73.37 27.79 -59.60
N THR A 97 72.08 27.43 -59.24
CA THR A 97 70.95 27.69 -60.20
C THR A 97 69.78 28.08 -59.36
N GLN A 98 69.18 29.20 -59.67
CA GLN A 98 67.88 29.71 -59.12
C GLN A 98 66.78 28.74 -59.51
N SER A 99 66.02 28.24 -58.54
CA SER A 99 64.71 27.74 -58.75
C SER A 99 63.73 28.39 -57.83
N LYS A 100 62.67 28.93 -58.44
CA LYS A 100 61.54 29.63 -57.78
C LYS A 100 60.77 28.69 -56.86
N PRO A 101 60.04 29.18 -55.82
CA PRO A 101 59.39 28.36 -54.83
C PRO A 101 58.09 27.70 -55.38
N VAL A 102 58.11 26.37 -55.36
CA VAL A 102 56.98 25.49 -55.71
C VAL A 102 55.98 25.36 -54.55
N VAL A 103 55.84 26.31 -53.65
CA VAL A 103 54.96 26.23 -52.44
C VAL A 103 53.52 26.74 -52.69
N SER A 104 53.23 27.36 -53.83
CA SER A 104 51.87 27.95 -54.03
C SER A 104 50.84 27.07 -54.71
N THR A 105 51.28 25.94 -55.30
CA THR A 105 50.38 25.05 -56.06
C THR A 105 49.65 24.00 -55.19
N CYS A 106 50.36 23.44 -54.21
CA CYS A 106 49.78 22.49 -53.28
C CYS A 106 48.65 23.08 -52.40
N ARG A 107 48.80 24.33 -51.93
CA ARG A 107 47.80 24.96 -51.07
C ARG A 107 46.52 25.29 -51.84
N LYS A 108 46.59 25.60 -53.12
CA LYS A 108 45.41 25.78 -53.97
C LYS A 108 44.72 24.46 -54.29
N GLN A 109 45.40 23.38 -54.51
CA GLN A 109 44.83 22.05 -54.72
C GLN A 109 44.20 21.52 -53.44
N TYR A 110 44.79 21.72 -52.28
CA TYR A 110 44.22 21.32 -50.98
C TYR A 110 42.92 22.07 -50.66
N LEU A 111 42.90 23.37 -50.87
CA LEU A 111 41.69 24.20 -50.70
C LEU A 111 40.60 23.83 -51.73
N PHE A 112 40.98 23.44 -52.95
CA PHE A 112 40.01 22.93 -53.94
C PHE A 112 39.42 21.57 -53.56
N CYS A 113 40.20 20.68 -53.01
CA CYS A 113 39.73 19.40 -52.51
C CYS A 113 38.81 19.59 -51.25
N LEU A 114 39.16 20.47 -50.35
CA LEU A 114 38.29 20.79 -49.18
C LEU A 114 36.98 21.43 -49.64
N ALA A 115 37.01 22.30 -50.62
CA ALA A 115 35.78 22.88 -51.19
C ALA A 115 34.88 21.83 -51.87
N LEU A 116 35.45 20.86 -52.58
CA LEU A 116 34.71 19.75 -53.17
C LEU A 116 34.11 18.83 -52.13
N ILE A 117 34.81 18.53 -51.03
CA ILE A 117 34.28 17.75 -49.90
C ILE A 117 33.15 18.51 -49.22
N ALA A 118 33.29 19.82 -48.97
CA ALA A 118 32.25 20.64 -48.38
C ALA A 118 30.99 20.73 -49.27
N ILE A 119 31.18 20.85 -50.58
CA ILE A 119 30.06 20.84 -51.55
C ILE A 119 29.39 19.45 -51.55
N SER A 120 30.15 18.37 -51.51
CA SER A 120 29.60 17.03 -51.47
C SER A 120 28.77 16.74 -50.20
N ILE A 121 29.27 17.23 -49.04
CA ILE A 121 28.52 17.19 -47.77
C ILE A 121 27.25 18.02 -47.85
N LEU A 122 27.31 19.21 -48.39
CA LEU A 122 26.19 20.10 -48.55
C LEU A 122 25.12 19.52 -49.52
N VAL A 123 25.55 18.94 -50.64
CA VAL A 123 24.66 18.27 -51.57
C VAL A 123 24.02 17.02 -50.97
N GLY A 124 24.82 16.23 -50.18
CA GLY A 124 24.30 15.08 -49.43
C GLY A 124 23.26 15.50 -48.39
N PHE A 125 23.52 16.60 -47.70
CA PHE A 125 22.59 17.14 -46.68
C PHE A 125 21.30 17.68 -47.33
N LEU A 126 21.41 18.40 -48.41
CA LEU A 126 20.24 18.91 -49.17
C LEU A 126 19.46 17.77 -49.83
N ALA A 127 20.14 16.79 -50.40
CA ALA A 127 19.47 15.60 -50.95
C ALA A 127 18.76 14.80 -49.83
N GLY A 128 19.41 14.62 -48.70
CA GLY A 128 18.81 13.97 -47.53
C GLY A 128 17.60 14.71 -47.01
N TYR A 129 17.68 16.05 -46.94
CA TYR A 129 16.58 16.90 -46.53
C TYR A 129 15.38 16.82 -47.50
N PHE A 130 15.60 16.93 -48.80
CA PHE A 130 14.52 16.83 -49.79
C PHE A 130 13.97 15.38 -49.95
N ILE A 131 14.79 14.35 -49.75
CA ILE A 131 14.30 12.96 -49.72
C ILE A 131 13.45 12.74 -48.48
N ARG A 132 13.90 13.22 -47.33
CA ARG A 132 13.13 13.15 -46.08
C ARG A 132 11.79 13.87 -46.19
N GLU A 133 11.78 15.09 -46.75
CA GLU A 133 10.57 15.89 -46.92
C GLU A 133 9.57 15.21 -47.87
N LYS A 134 10.05 14.68 -49.04
CA LYS A 134 9.17 13.97 -49.98
C LYS A 134 8.74 12.56 -49.55
N VAL A 135 9.55 11.85 -48.76
CA VAL A 135 9.15 10.55 -48.20
C VAL A 135 8.15 10.80 -47.07
N PHE A 136 8.38 11.80 -46.24
CA PHE A 136 7.46 12.17 -45.18
C PHE A 136 6.11 12.71 -45.70
N GLU A 137 6.12 13.57 -46.72
CA GLU A 137 4.87 14.03 -47.37
C GLU A 137 4.11 12.91 -48.10
N ARG A 138 4.78 11.95 -48.72
CA ARG A 138 4.10 10.81 -49.37
C ARG A 138 3.53 9.79 -48.37
N GLU A 139 4.15 9.55 -47.24
CA GLU A 139 3.60 8.71 -46.19
C GLU A 139 2.46 9.41 -45.42
N MET A 140 2.50 10.74 -45.26
CA MET A 140 1.46 11.46 -44.52
C MET A 140 0.18 11.70 -45.31
N VAL A 141 0.22 11.88 -46.65
CA VAL A 141 -0.98 12.26 -47.42
C VAL A 141 -1.83 11.06 -47.85
N THR A 142 -1.29 9.84 -47.85
CA THR A 142 -2.04 8.65 -48.32
C THR A 142 -2.42 7.66 -47.19
N SER A 143 -2.03 7.93 -45.95
CA SER A 143 -2.19 6.93 -44.87
C SER A 143 -2.92 7.44 -43.63
N SER A 144 -3.25 8.75 -43.48
CA SER A 144 -3.55 9.26 -42.14
C SER A 144 -4.98 9.04 -41.66
N ASN A 145 -6.00 9.02 -42.50
CA ASN A 145 -7.38 8.91 -42.00
C ASN A 145 -7.96 7.48 -42.11
N ASP A 146 -7.69 6.77 -43.20
CA ASP A 146 -8.24 5.41 -43.36
C ASP A 146 -7.48 4.34 -42.52
N GLN A 147 -6.18 4.54 -42.21
CA GLN A 147 -5.42 3.65 -41.35
C GLN A 147 -5.64 3.89 -39.87
N LYS A 148 -5.83 5.12 -39.41
CA LYS A 148 -6.15 5.39 -37.98
C LYS A 148 -7.53 4.84 -37.61
N THR A 149 -8.56 5.03 -38.40
CA THR A 149 -9.89 4.42 -38.18
C THR A 149 -9.83 2.91 -38.22
N SER A 150 -9.11 2.32 -39.17
CA SER A 150 -8.91 0.86 -39.27
C SER A 150 -8.12 0.30 -38.06
N SER A 151 -7.16 1.03 -37.49
CA SER A 151 -6.39 0.59 -36.34
C SER A 151 -7.21 0.66 -35.04
N ALA A 152 -7.94 1.73 -34.82
CA ALA A 152 -8.82 1.91 -33.67
C ALA A 152 -9.98 0.89 -33.66
N ASP A 153 -10.56 0.60 -34.84
CA ASP A 153 -11.61 -0.41 -34.96
C ASP A 153 -11.09 -1.82 -34.69
N LYS A 154 -9.88 -2.13 -35.13
CA LYS A 154 -9.24 -3.42 -34.79
C LYS A 154 -8.97 -3.53 -33.30
N MET A 155 -8.47 -2.48 -32.64
CA MET A 155 -8.23 -2.47 -31.21
C MET A 155 -9.53 -2.71 -30.45
N LYS A 156 -10.60 -2.01 -30.82
CA LYS A 156 -11.92 -2.21 -30.25
C LYS A 156 -12.40 -3.66 -30.45
N GLN A 157 -12.14 -4.27 -31.61
CA GLN A 157 -12.49 -5.66 -31.86
C GLN A 157 -11.71 -6.61 -30.95
N TYR A 158 -10.40 -6.40 -30.75
CA TYR A 158 -9.60 -7.21 -29.82
C TYR A 158 -10.14 -7.10 -28.37
N HIS A 159 -10.46 -5.90 -27.91
CA HIS A 159 -11.04 -5.69 -26.57
C HIS A 159 -12.38 -6.44 -26.43
N GLN A 160 -13.28 -6.30 -27.42
CA GLN A 160 -14.58 -7.01 -27.41
C GLN A 160 -14.40 -8.53 -27.44
N GLN A 161 -13.44 -9.04 -28.19
CA GLN A 161 -13.16 -10.46 -28.25
C GLN A 161 -12.61 -10.98 -26.93
N ALA A 162 -11.70 -10.25 -26.26
CA ALA A 162 -11.17 -10.62 -24.95
C ALA A 162 -12.29 -10.77 -23.93
N LEU A 163 -13.16 -9.76 -23.83
CA LEU A 163 -14.27 -9.73 -22.88
C LEU A 163 -15.33 -10.80 -23.21
N GLY A 164 -15.53 -11.10 -24.52
CA GLY A 164 -16.44 -12.14 -24.99
C GLY A 164 -15.95 -13.56 -24.73
N ASN A 165 -14.64 -13.76 -24.62
CA ASN A 165 -14.05 -15.05 -24.32
C ASN A 165 -14.03 -15.37 -22.81
N MET A 166 -14.22 -14.38 -21.94
CA MET A 166 -14.32 -14.58 -20.50
C MET A 166 -15.64 -15.24 -20.12
N SER A 167 -15.59 -16.23 -19.24
CA SER A 167 -16.78 -16.99 -18.81
C SER A 167 -16.80 -17.24 -17.30
N ASP A 168 -18.00 -17.26 -16.72
CA ASP A 168 -18.21 -17.65 -15.32
C ASP A 168 -17.66 -19.07 -15.05
N ASP A 169 -17.76 -19.98 -16.04
CA ASP A 169 -17.20 -21.33 -15.95
C ASP A 169 -15.68 -21.31 -15.85
N GLY A 170 -14.99 -20.36 -16.49
CA GLY A 170 -13.55 -20.19 -16.39
C GLY A 170 -13.12 -19.84 -14.95
N ILE A 171 -13.73 -18.82 -14.35
CA ILE A 171 -13.47 -18.47 -12.94
C ILE A 171 -13.77 -19.65 -12.01
N ALA A 172 -14.89 -20.36 -12.23
CA ALA A 172 -15.27 -21.52 -11.43
C ALA A 172 -14.25 -22.67 -11.58
N ALA A 173 -13.75 -22.91 -12.78
CA ALA A 173 -12.74 -23.95 -13.04
C ALA A 173 -11.44 -23.65 -12.30
N TYR A 174 -10.93 -22.41 -12.38
CA TYR A 174 -9.74 -22.01 -11.61
C TYR A 174 -9.99 -22.07 -10.10
N GLY A 175 -11.12 -21.58 -9.60
CA GLY A 175 -11.50 -21.68 -8.21
C GLY A 175 -11.55 -23.12 -7.71
N SER A 176 -12.06 -24.04 -8.52
CA SER A 176 -12.08 -25.49 -8.22
C SER A 176 -10.67 -26.09 -8.15
N ILE A 177 -9.76 -25.70 -9.05
CA ILE A 177 -8.36 -26.14 -9.03
C ILE A 177 -7.68 -25.67 -7.74
N PHE A 178 -7.83 -24.40 -7.40
CA PHE A 178 -7.17 -23.80 -6.25
C PHE A 178 -7.74 -24.30 -4.91
N SER A 179 -9.06 -24.53 -4.81
CA SER A 179 -9.70 -25.04 -3.60
C SER A 179 -9.29 -26.47 -3.25
N GLN A 180 -8.77 -27.24 -4.20
CA GLN A 180 -8.21 -28.57 -3.95
C GLN A 180 -6.83 -28.52 -3.27
N HIS A 181 -6.15 -27.36 -3.32
CA HIS A 181 -4.85 -27.17 -2.68
C HIS A 181 -5.05 -26.79 -1.20
N LYS A 182 -4.66 -27.72 -0.31
CA LYS A 182 -4.64 -27.45 1.13
C LYS A 182 -3.27 -26.92 1.51
N CYS A 183 -3.22 -25.68 1.95
CA CYS A 183 -1.96 -24.99 2.25
C CYS A 183 -1.32 -25.41 3.60
N GLY A 184 -2.10 -25.97 4.51
CA GLY A 184 -1.61 -26.44 5.81
C GLY A 184 -1.00 -25.31 6.64
N SER A 185 0.22 -25.54 7.14
CA SER A 185 0.99 -24.57 7.93
C SER A 185 2.02 -23.77 7.10
N THR A 186 2.02 -23.94 5.78
CA THR A 186 2.88 -23.18 4.86
C THR A 186 2.06 -22.15 4.07
N PRO A 187 2.65 -21.01 3.65
CA PRO A 187 1.97 -20.06 2.80
C PRO A 187 1.39 -20.71 1.55
N CYS A 188 0.14 -20.41 1.23
CA CYS A 188 -0.50 -20.91 0.01
C CYS A 188 0.29 -20.55 -1.24
N SER A 189 0.90 -19.38 -1.28
CA SER A 189 1.78 -18.94 -2.36
C SER A 189 2.92 -19.92 -2.61
N GLN A 190 3.55 -20.46 -1.56
CA GLN A 190 4.66 -21.42 -1.70
C GLN A 190 4.23 -22.73 -2.38
N SER A 191 3.02 -23.20 -2.12
CA SER A 191 2.50 -24.44 -2.72
C SER A 191 1.90 -24.25 -4.11
N MET A 192 1.40 -23.06 -4.40
CA MET A 192 0.61 -22.76 -5.62
C MET A 192 1.40 -22.02 -6.70
N SER A 193 2.46 -21.28 -6.34
CA SER A 193 3.21 -20.44 -7.27
C SER A 193 3.76 -21.22 -8.48
N ALA A 194 4.33 -22.40 -8.24
CA ALA A 194 4.87 -23.23 -9.30
C ALA A 194 3.78 -23.70 -10.28
N MET A 195 2.60 -24.05 -9.78
CA MET A 195 1.45 -24.45 -10.59
C MET A 195 0.93 -23.27 -11.42
N VAL A 196 0.75 -22.12 -10.80
CA VAL A 196 0.28 -20.89 -11.48
C VAL A 196 1.30 -20.47 -12.55
N ALA A 197 2.59 -20.44 -12.21
CA ALA A 197 3.64 -20.13 -13.18
C ALA A 197 3.67 -21.12 -14.36
N GLN A 198 3.44 -22.40 -14.10
CA GLN A 198 3.34 -23.40 -15.16
C GLN A 198 2.13 -23.17 -16.06
N GLN A 199 0.96 -22.85 -15.49
CA GLN A 199 -0.24 -22.56 -16.27
C GLN A 199 -0.07 -21.32 -17.14
N LEU A 200 0.51 -20.24 -16.60
CA LEU A 200 0.83 -19.02 -17.36
C LEU A 200 1.77 -19.34 -18.55
N LYS A 201 2.79 -20.16 -18.33
CA LYS A 201 3.68 -20.62 -19.43
C LYS A 201 2.93 -21.46 -20.48
N GLN A 202 1.98 -22.31 -20.07
CA GLN A 202 1.13 -23.08 -20.98
C GLN A 202 0.19 -22.19 -21.78
N MET A 203 -0.26 -21.07 -21.23
CA MET A 203 -1.01 -20.03 -21.95
C MET A 203 -0.15 -19.27 -22.98
N GLY A 204 1.16 -19.49 -23.01
CA GLY A 204 2.07 -18.86 -23.97
C GLY A 204 2.84 -17.65 -23.47
N PHE A 205 2.74 -17.31 -22.18
CA PHE A 205 3.56 -16.25 -21.59
C PHE A 205 5.02 -16.74 -21.47
N SER A 206 5.95 -16.01 -22.10
CA SER A 206 7.37 -16.36 -22.10
C SER A 206 8.14 -15.79 -20.91
N ASN A 207 7.65 -14.70 -20.33
CA ASN A 207 8.27 -14.01 -19.21
C ASN A 207 7.41 -14.17 -17.95
N VAL A 208 7.66 -15.26 -17.21
CA VAL A 208 6.97 -15.59 -15.96
C VAL A 208 8.02 -15.79 -14.90
N ASP A 209 8.08 -14.84 -13.97
CA ASP A 209 9.03 -14.80 -12.88
C ASP A 209 8.34 -15.22 -11.57
N VAL A 210 9.10 -15.91 -10.69
CA VAL A 210 8.66 -16.28 -9.35
C VAL A 210 9.67 -15.70 -8.37
N SER A 211 9.24 -14.73 -7.59
CA SER A 211 10.03 -14.12 -6.50
C SER A 211 9.75 -14.83 -5.17
N SER A 212 10.68 -14.77 -4.24
CA SER A 212 10.56 -15.44 -2.95
C SER A 212 11.15 -14.57 -1.85
N TYR A 213 10.36 -14.32 -0.81
CA TYR A 213 10.71 -13.47 0.32
C TYR A 213 10.53 -14.22 1.63
N ASP A 214 11.52 -14.15 2.51
CA ASP A 214 11.50 -14.80 3.82
C ASP A 214 10.94 -13.84 4.88
N VAL A 215 9.64 -13.84 5.06
CA VAL A 215 8.94 -12.91 5.93
C VAL A 215 8.58 -13.52 7.29
N LEU A 216 8.48 -12.68 8.31
CA LEU A 216 7.92 -13.10 9.58
C LEU A 216 6.44 -13.38 9.45
N THR A 217 6.01 -14.58 9.76
CA THR A 217 4.60 -14.97 9.81
C THR A 217 4.18 -15.25 11.24
N SER A 218 2.90 -15.04 11.52
CA SER A 218 2.28 -15.37 12.79
C SER A 218 1.16 -16.38 12.57
N GLN A 219 1.08 -17.40 13.40
CA GLN A 219 0.07 -18.47 13.33
C GLN A 219 -0.38 -18.83 14.74
N PRO A 220 -1.65 -19.29 14.92
CA PRO A 220 -2.06 -19.86 16.20
C PRO A 220 -1.23 -21.11 16.50
N ASP A 221 -0.74 -21.24 17.72
CA ASP A 221 -0.09 -22.48 18.16
C ASP A 221 -1.15 -23.49 18.56
N MET A 222 -1.52 -24.35 17.62
CA MET A 222 -2.56 -25.36 17.84
C MET A 222 -2.11 -26.47 18.81
N SER A 223 -0.84 -26.51 19.25
CA SER A 223 -0.34 -27.44 20.24
C SER A 223 -0.59 -27.00 21.68
N GLN A 224 -0.95 -25.72 21.87
CA GLN A 224 -1.27 -25.14 23.18
C GLN A 224 -2.70 -24.57 23.16
N ILE A 225 -3.34 -24.57 24.33
CA ILE A 225 -4.70 -24.04 24.47
C ILE A 225 -4.60 -22.53 24.71
N SER A 226 -5.18 -21.75 23.82
CA SER A 226 -5.49 -20.35 24.10
C SER A 226 -6.87 -20.26 24.73
N SER A 227 -6.99 -19.55 25.83
CA SER A 227 -8.22 -19.55 26.60
C SER A 227 -8.49 -18.21 27.29
N LEU A 228 -9.76 -17.99 27.61
CA LEU A 228 -10.22 -16.91 28.43
C LEU A 228 -10.92 -17.50 29.66
N ARG A 229 -10.40 -17.22 30.84
CA ARG A 229 -10.93 -17.71 32.11
C ARG A 229 -11.45 -16.56 32.95
N THR A 230 -12.62 -16.76 33.54
CA THR A 230 -13.14 -15.88 34.59
C THR A 230 -12.80 -16.48 35.95
N LEU A 231 -12.14 -15.72 36.81
CA LEU A 231 -11.69 -16.15 38.14
C LEU A 231 -12.37 -15.33 39.21
N ASP A 232 -12.70 -15.95 40.36
CA ASP A 232 -13.20 -15.25 41.51
C ASP A 232 -12.08 -14.50 42.31
N THR A 233 -12.42 -13.93 43.45
CA THR A 233 -11.46 -13.20 44.34
C THR A 233 -10.40 -14.09 44.94
N ASP A 234 -10.63 -15.39 45.03
CA ASP A 234 -9.73 -16.39 45.62
C ASP A 234 -8.91 -17.08 44.51
N GLY A 235 -9.10 -16.66 43.20
CA GLY A 235 -8.40 -17.25 42.07
C GLY A 235 -9.02 -18.56 41.61
N GLN A 236 -10.21 -18.92 42.06
CA GLN A 236 -10.89 -20.11 41.59
C GLN A 236 -11.56 -19.83 40.24
N GLN A 237 -11.42 -20.76 39.31
CA GLN A 237 -12.03 -20.66 37.98
C GLN A 237 -13.57 -20.76 38.08
N LEU A 238 -14.25 -19.73 37.62
CA LEU A 238 -15.70 -19.67 37.51
C LEU A 238 -16.19 -20.19 36.16
N HIS A 239 -15.46 -19.80 35.09
CA HIS A 239 -15.78 -20.16 33.71
C HIS A 239 -14.50 -20.20 32.87
N MET A 240 -14.47 -21.02 31.83
CA MET A 240 -13.38 -21.11 30.85
C MET A 240 -13.97 -21.22 29.46
N GLU A 241 -13.47 -20.42 28.55
CA GLU A 241 -13.72 -20.50 27.11
C GLU A 241 -12.43 -20.87 26.41
N VAL A 242 -12.43 -21.94 25.64
CA VAL A 242 -11.31 -22.30 24.76
C VAL A 242 -11.45 -21.52 23.47
N LEU A 243 -10.45 -20.75 23.10
CA LEU A 243 -10.44 -19.91 21.93
C LEU A 243 -9.88 -20.65 20.71
N TYR A 244 -8.77 -21.38 20.91
CA TYR A 244 -8.16 -22.30 19.94
C TYR A 244 -7.15 -23.22 20.61
N GLY A 245 -6.70 -24.24 19.87
CA GLY A 245 -5.76 -25.23 20.36
C GLY A 245 -6.41 -26.53 20.86
N SER A 246 -5.62 -27.56 21.09
CA SER A 246 -6.07 -28.85 21.62
C SER A 246 -5.16 -29.26 22.76
N ASP A 247 -5.78 -29.70 23.87
CA ASP A 247 -5.07 -30.40 24.93
C ASP A 247 -4.79 -31.84 24.48
N GLN A 248 -3.52 -32.18 24.29
CA GLN A 248 -3.14 -33.54 23.89
C GLN A 248 -3.28 -34.55 25.05
N ASP A 249 -3.32 -34.08 26.29
CA ASP A 249 -3.41 -34.93 27.47
C ASP A 249 -4.83 -35.41 27.78
N THR A 250 -5.87 -34.79 27.23
CA THR A 250 -7.27 -35.18 27.48
C THR A 250 -7.77 -36.33 26.59
N LYS A 251 -6.96 -36.82 25.63
CA LYS A 251 -7.37 -37.92 24.73
C LYS A 251 -7.29 -39.33 25.35
N GLN A 252 -6.87 -39.47 26.57
CA GLN A 252 -6.67 -40.81 27.15
C GLN A 252 -7.79 -41.31 28.07
N ASP A 253 -8.87 -40.54 28.29
CA ASP A 253 -9.94 -40.96 29.23
C ASP A 253 -11.39 -40.75 28.71
N ASN A 254 -11.63 -40.84 27.40
CA ASN A 254 -12.99 -40.96 26.89
C ASN A 254 -13.39 -42.45 26.73
N GLY A 255 -13.47 -43.14 27.86
CA GLY A 255 -14.33 -44.32 27.95
C GLY A 255 -15.79 -43.91 27.71
N GLU A 256 -16.43 -44.53 26.72
CA GLU A 256 -17.85 -44.38 26.46
C GLU A 256 -18.69 -44.48 27.75
N MET A 257 -19.14 -43.32 28.25
CA MET A 257 -20.15 -43.29 29.31
C MET A 257 -21.52 -43.52 28.66
N GLN A 258 -22.04 -44.70 28.86
CA GLN A 258 -23.38 -45.06 28.44
C GLN A 258 -24.44 -44.19 29.14
N LYS A 259 -25.47 -43.84 28.40
CA LYS A 259 -26.55 -42.90 28.69
C LYS A 259 -27.47 -43.31 29.89
N ASP A 260 -27.17 -44.39 30.60
CA ASP A 260 -28.06 -45.00 31.60
C ASP A 260 -27.76 -44.71 33.08
N ASP A 261 -26.69 -43.95 33.41
CA ASP A 261 -26.32 -43.69 34.82
C ASP A 261 -26.77 -42.33 35.38
N LEU A 262 -27.73 -41.65 34.78
CA LEU A 262 -28.23 -40.31 35.19
C LEU A 262 -29.49 -40.32 36.04
N VAL A 263 -29.81 -41.39 36.75
CA VAL A 263 -30.91 -41.41 37.73
C VAL A 263 -30.38 -42.02 39.05
N ASN A 264 -29.99 -41.16 39.94
CA ASN A 264 -29.86 -41.31 41.39
C ASN A 264 -28.51 -40.78 41.92
N ALA A 265 -28.47 -39.51 42.29
CA ALA A 265 -27.70 -39.00 43.43
C ALA A 265 -28.29 -37.64 43.83
N GLY A 266 -28.90 -37.64 45.02
CA GLY A 266 -29.39 -36.45 45.68
C GLY A 266 -28.27 -35.60 46.26
N ASP A 267 -28.62 -34.34 46.36
CA ASP A 267 -28.13 -33.25 47.20
C ASP A 267 -26.67 -33.12 47.61
N ASP A 268 -26.21 -31.90 47.44
CA ASP A 268 -25.03 -31.25 48.06
C ASP A 268 -23.67 -31.59 47.48
N LYS A 269 -23.35 -30.90 46.35
CA LYS A 269 -22.06 -30.21 46.09
C LYS A 269 -22.21 -29.45 44.77
N ALA A 270 -21.92 -28.14 44.81
CA ALA A 270 -21.85 -27.29 43.64
C ALA A 270 -21.00 -27.97 42.54
N LYS A 271 -21.65 -28.54 41.53
CA LYS A 271 -20.96 -29.14 40.38
C LYS A 271 -20.32 -28.04 39.59
N GLN A 272 -19.00 -28.05 39.63
CA GLN A 272 -18.13 -27.35 38.67
C GLN A 272 -18.46 -27.91 37.29
N SER A 273 -19.37 -27.29 36.58
CA SER A 273 -19.66 -27.63 35.17
C SER A 273 -18.57 -27.02 34.32
N VAL A 274 -17.52 -27.79 34.05
CA VAL A 274 -16.68 -27.53 32.88
C VAL A 274 -17.58 -27.77 31.67
N VAL A 275 -18.16 -26.73 31.12
CA VAL A 275 -18.82 -26.81 29.82
C VAL A 275 -17.71 -26.81 28.80
N THR A 276 -17.13 -27.94 28.52
CA THR A 276 -16.44 -28.20 27.25
C THR A 276 -17.54 -28.35 26.23
N GLU A 277 -17.98 -27.25 25.61
CA GLU A 277 -18.70 -27.36 24.35
C GLU A 277 -17.74 -28.06 23.38
N SER A 278 -18.08 -29.30 22.99
CA SER A 278 -17.38 -30.01 21.93
C SER A 278 -17.25 -29.07 20.73
N MET A 279 -16.02 -28.80 20.28
CA MET A 279 -15.75 -28.09 19.04
C MET A 279 -16.43 -28.86 17.92
N ASP A 280 -17.66 -28.50 17.58
CA ASP A 280 -18.24 -28.88 16.31
C ASP A 280 -17.29 -28.41 15.20
N ALA A 281 -17.17 -29.17 14.13
CA ALA A 281 -16.25 -28.92 13.01
C ALA A 281 -16.46 -27.57 12.26
N GLN A 282 -17.31 -26.73 12.81
CA GLN A 282 -17.63 -25.37 12.36
C GLN A 282 -17.24 -24.28 13.36
N THR A 283 -16.46 -24.60 14.40
CA THR A 283 -16.01 -23.57 15.34
C THR A 283 -15.01 -22.63 14.65
N THR A 284 -15.44 -21.42 14.45
CA THR A 284 -14.68 -20.33 13.89
C THR A 284 -13.45 -20.03 14.73
N LEU A 285 -12.26 -20.21 14.16
CA LEU A 285 -11.00 -19.88 14.80
C LEU A 285 -10.89 -18.35 14.95
N MET A 286 -10.92 -17.86 16.18
CA MET A 286 -10.75 -16.44 16.47
C MET A 286 -9.31 -16.19 16.89
N TYR A 287 -8.52 -15.61 16.01
CA TYR A 287 -7.10 -15.43 16.17
C TYR A 287 -6.68 -14.01 15.73
N MET A 288 -5.69 -13.43 16.40
CA MET A 288 -5.11 -12.14 16.03
C MET A 288 -3.65 -12.34 15.61
N PRO A 289 -3.31 -12.19 14.32
CA PRO A 289 -1.94 -12.28 13.85
C PRO A 289 -1.05 -11.26 14.56
N PHE A 290 0.18 -11.66 14.86
CA PHE A 290 1.22 -10.88 15.54
C PHE A 290 0.89 -10.40 16.97
N SER A 291 -0.20 -10.86 17.55
CA SER A 291 -0.43 -10.69 18.99
C SER A 291 0.70 -11.34 19.80
N ALA A 292 1.14 -10.70 20.87
CA ALA A 292 2.07 -11.32 21.81
C ALA A 292 1.48 -12.58 22.40
N SER A 293 2.30 -13.61 22.57
CA SER A 293 1.94 -14.81 23.37
C SER A 293 2.17 -14.53 24.84
N GLY A 294 1.31 -15.09 25.69
CA GLY A 294 1.45 -15.01 27.13
C GLY A 294 0.13 -15.03 27.86
N THR A 295 0.22 -15.19 29.19
CA THR A 295 -0.92 -15.20 30.10
C THR A 295 -0.92 -13.91 30.91
N VAL A 296 -2.04 -13.20 30.88
CA VAL A 296 -2.27 -11.98 31.66
C VAL A 296 -3.54 -12.09 32.48
N GLN A 297 -3.52 -11.56 33.70
CA GLN A 297 -4.68 -11.54 34.59
C GLN A 297 -4.98 -10.13 35.07
N GLY A 298 -6.24 -9.73 35.03
CA GLY A 298 -6.64 -8.38 35.45
C GLY A 298 -8.14 -8.20 35.55
N GLU A 299 -8.53 -7.07 36.16
CA GLU A 299 -9.92 -6.59 36.07
C GLU A 299 -10.20 -6.14 34.65
N LEU A 300 -11.43 -6.35 34.17
CA LEU A 300 -11.86 -5.92 32.86
C LEU A 300 -12.28 -4.45 32.87
N VAL A 301 -11.87 -3.68 31.86
CA VAL A 301 -12.27 -2.29 31.62
C VAL A 301 -12.79 -2.17 30.20
N TYR A 302 -14.00 -1.64 30.04
CA TYR A 302 -14.54 -1.31 28.72
C TYR A 302 -13.97 0.03 28.27
N THR A 303 -13.25 0.01 27.18
CA THR A 303 -12.49 1.14 26.65
C THR A 303 -13.08 1.72 25.36
N HIS A 304 -14.32 1.35 25.00
CA HIS A 304 -14.99 1.76 23.76
C HIS A 304 -14.15 1.39 22.53
N TYR A 305 -13.67 2.35 21.74
CA TYR A 305 -12.74 2.12 20.62
C TYR A 305 -11.26 2.29 21.03
N ALA A 306 -10.99 2.53 22.31
CA ALA A 306 -9.64 2.78 22.84
C ALA A 306 -8.95 4.00 22.19
N THR A 307 -9.69 5.02 21.83
CA THR A 307 -9.14 6.29 21.38
C THR A 307 -8.48 7.05 22.52
N GLN A 308 -7.63 8.02 22.23
CA GLN A 308 -7.07 8.93 23.23
C GLN A 308 -8.18 9.66 24.02
N GLU A 309 -9.25 10.05 23.34
CA GLU A 309 -10.42 10.70 23.95
C GLU A 309 -11.18 9.74 24.88
N ASP A 310 -11.31 8.46 24.52
CA ASP A 310 -11.91 7.44 25.37
C ASP A 310 -11.12 7.31 26.69
N PHE A 311 -9.81 7.34 26.66
CA PHE A 311 -8.96 7.29 27.86
C PHE A 311 -9.06 8.55 28.70
N LEU A 312 -9.25 9.74 28.10
CA LEU A 312 -9.56 10.96 28.85
C LEU A 312 -10.87 10.81 29.62
N ILE A 313 -11.92 10.31 28.97
CA ILE A 313 -13.23 10.04 29.59
C ILE A 313 -13.09 9.03 30.74
N LEU A 314 -12.32 7.97 30.60
CA LEU A 314 -12.05 7.01 31.68
C LEU A 314 -11.35 7.67 32.86
N SER A 315 -10.36 8.50 32.59
CA SER A 315 -9.62 9.26 33.62
C SER A 315 -10.50 10.23 34.38
N GLU A 316 -11.32 11.03 33.72
CA GLU A 316 -12.31 11.93 34.32
C GLU A 316 -13.28 11.18 35.22
N ASN A 317 -13.65 9.97 34.84
CA ASN A 317 -14.50 9.10 35.61
C ASN A 317 -13.77 8.34 36.72
N ARG A 318 -12.46 8.59 36.91
CA ARG A 318 -11.59 7.97 37.91
C ARG A 318 -11.52 6.45 37.79
N ILE A 319 -11.53 5.94 36.55
CA ILE A 319 -11.27 4.52 36.25
C ILE A 319 -9.77 4.37 36.06
N ASN A 320 -9.13 3.57 36.89
CA ASN A 320 -7.73 3.20 36.65
C ASN A 320 -7.67 2.08 35.64
N VAL A 321 -6.84 2.25 34.63
CA VAL A 321 -6.68 1.28 33.54
C VAL A 321 -5.37 0.48 33.65
N THR A 322 -4.37 1.01 34.35
CA THR A 322 -3.03 0.42 34.44
C THR A 322 -3.06 -1.01 35.02
N GLY A 323 -2.41 -1.94 34.32
CA GLY A 323 -2.35 -3.35 34.69
C GLY A 323 -3.67 -4.09 34.56
N LYS A 324 -4.67 -3.52 33.91
CA LYS A 324 -5.97 -4.14 33.65
C LYS A 324 -6.05 -4.64 32.21
N ILE A 325 -7.06 -5.45 31.92
CA ILE A 325 -7.36 -5.94 30.57
C ILE A 325 -8.44 -5.07 29.96
N ALA A 326 -8.18 -4.56 28.75
CA ALA A 326 -9.16 -3.83 27.96
C ALA A 326 -10.15 -4.78 27.31
N ILE A 327 -11.42 -4.39 27.23
CA ILE A 327 -12.36 -4.90 26.24
C ILE A 327 -12.81 -3.73 25.36
N ALA A 328 -12.54 -3.82 24.06
CA ALA A 328 -12.78 -2.76 23.08
C ALA A 328 -13.58 -3.25 21.89
N ARG A 329 -14.34 -2.32 21.30
CA ARG A 329 -15.04 -2.54 20.03
C ARG A 329 -14.06 -2.40 18.87
N GLN A 330 -14.16 -3.26 17.88
CA GLN A 330 -13.64 -2.99 16.55
C GLN A 330 -14.55 -1.97 15.87
N GLY A 331 -14.02 -1.07 15.06
CA GLY A 331 -14.86 -0.07 14.40
C GLY A 331 -14.05 1.00 13.66
N THR A 332 -14.14 2.23 14.09
CA THR A 332 -13.59 3.40 13.37
C THR A 332 -12.08 3.54 13.42
N MET A 333 -11.42 2.92 14.41
CA MET A 333 -9.97 2.96 14.61
C MET A 333 -9.30 1.67 14.15
N MET A 334 -8.08 1.74 13.64
CA MET A 334 -7.27 0.56 13.31
C MET A 334 -6.89 -0.21 14.58
N VAL A 335 -6.87 -1.54 14.50
CA VAL A 335 -6.52 -2.38 15.65
C VAL A 335 -5.09 -2.11 16.13
N THR A 336 -4.16 -1.82 15.23
CA THR A 336 -2.78 -1.43 15.57
C THR A 336 -2.73 -0.17 16.43
N GLU A 337 -3.57 0.82 16.14
CA GLU A 337 -3.67 2.05 16.91
C GLU A 337 -4.36 1.80 18.27
N GLN A 338 -5.39 0.96 18.30
CA GLN A 338 -6.02 0.54 19.54
C GLN A 338 -5.01 -0.11 20.48
N VAL A 339 -4.21 -1.04 19.96
CA VAL A 339 -3.15 -1.73 20.74
C VAL A 339 -2.13 -0.73 21.26
N ARG A 340 -1.65 0.19 20.41
CA ARG A 340 -0.69 1.21 20.82
C ARG A 340 -1.24 2.08 21.97
N ASN A 341 -2.45 2.59 21.82
CA ASN A 341 -3.07 3.41 22.85
C ASN A 341 -3.23 2.65 24.18
N ILE A 342 -3.58 1.36 24.11
CA ILE A 342 -3.74 0.49 25.27
C ILE A 342 -2.39 0.23 25.97
N GLU A 343 -1.33 -0.03 25.19
CA GLU A 343 0.02 -0.18 25.74
C GLU A 343 0.54 1.11 26.38
N GLU A 344 0.32 2.27 25.76
CA GLU A 344 0.68 3.58 26.31
C GLU A 344 0.00 3.87 27.65
N GLN A 345 -1.22 3.38 27.85
CA GLN A 345 -1.94 3.48 29.12
C GLN A 345 -1.50 2.43 30.16
N GLY A 346 -0.55 1.56 29.81
CA GLY A 346 -0.02 0.54 30.71
C GLY A 346 -1.01 -0.57 31.03
N MET A 347 -1.93 -0.89 30.12
CA MET A 347 -2.84 -2.03 30.26
C MET A 347 -2.09 -3.33 29.91
N SER A 348 -2.56 -4.46 30.39
CA SER A 348 -1.86 -5.74 30.29
C SER A 348 -2.30 -6.62 29.14
N GLY A 349 -3.46 -6.36 28.53
CA GLY A 349 -3.99 -7.14 27.42
C GLY A 349 -5.24 -6.49 26.82
N LEU A 350 -5.61 -6.95 25.63
CA LEU A 350 -6.75 -6.44 24.88
C LEU A 350 -7.64 -7.59 24.39
N ILE A 351 -8.91 -7.48 24.72
CA ILE A 351 -9.97 -8.31 24.15
C ILE A 351 -10.75 -7.45 23.15
N LEU A 352 -10.81 -7.90 21.89
CA LEU A 352 -11.53 -7.22 20.81
C LEU A 352 -12.84 -7.93 20.51
N TYR A 353 -13.88 -7.18 20.20
CA TYR A 353 -15.13 -7.76 19.71
C TYR A 353 -15.77 -6.87 18.66
N THR A 354 -16.55 -7.48 17.78
CA THR A 354 -17.36 -6.79 16.79
C THR A 354 -18.74 -6.51 17.39
N ASP A 355 -19.09 -5.25 17.51
CA ASP A 355 -20.42 -4.85 17.95
C ASP A 355 -21.39 -4.88 16.75
N PRO A 356 -22.63 -5.39 16.89
CA PRO A 356 -23.61 -5.37 15.80
C PRO A 356 -23.90 -3.99 15.22
N SER A 357 -23.73 -2.93 16.02
CA SER A 357 -23.92 -1.55 15.54
C SER A 357 -22.77 -1.06 14.63
N ASP A 358 -21.63 -1.75 14.61
CA ASP A 358 -20.42 -1.37 13.85
C ASP A 358 -20.19 -2.25 12.63
N MET A 359 -21.05 -3.23 12.39
CA MET A 359 -20.85 -4.24 11.33
C MET A 359 -20.58 -3.62 9.95
N ALA A 360 -21.32 -2.59 9.57
CA ALA A 360 -21.13 -1.92 8.28
C ALA A 360 -19.71 -1.31 8.14
N THR A 361 -19.17 -0.73 9.21
CA THR A 361 -17.83 -0.12 9.22
C THR A 361 -16.72 -1.18 9.17
N ILE A 362 -16.92 -2.31 9.87
CA ILE A 362 -15.91 -3.36 9.96
C ILE A 362 -15.78 -4.14 8.66
N MET A 363 -16.88 -4.29 7.93
CA MET A 363 -16.88 -5.04 6.68
C MET A 363 -16.06 -4.41 5.57
N THR A 364 -15.82 -3.10 5.67
CA THR A 364 -14.91 -2.40 4.75
C THR A 364 -13.43 -2.60 5.09
N ARG A 365 -13.10 -3.30 6.21
CA ARG A 365 -11.74 -3.48 6.76
C ARG A 365 -11.40 -4.96 6.92
N SER A 366 -11.48 -5.74 5.88
CA SER A 366 -11.55 -7.21 5.96
C SER A 366 -10.30 -7.94 6.44
N THR A 367 -9.12 -7.31 6.54
CA THR A 367 -7.85 -8.03 6.80
C THR A 367 -6.85 -7.23 7.64
N GLU A 368 -7.31 -6.58 8.72
CA GLU A 368 -6.37 -5.93 9.64
C GLU A 368 -5.50 -6.99 10.34
N THR A 369 -4.21 -6.90 10.15
CA THR A 369 -3.20 -7.65 10.90
C THR A 369 -2.38 -6.70 11.76
N LEU A 370 -1.92 -7.14 12.92
CA LEU A 370 -1.06 -6.32 13.80
C LEU A 370 0.39 -6.28 13.28
N VAL A 371 0.56 -5.98 11.99
CA VAL A 371 1.91 -5.89 11.40
C VAL A 371 2.52 -4.56 11.77
N GLY A 372 3.47 -4.60 12.69
CA GLY A 372 4.29 -3.47 13.10
C GLY A 372 3.50 -2.30 13.72
N MET A 373 3.90 -1.84 14.88
CA MET A 373 3.33 -0.64 15.52
C MET A 373 3.56 0.64 14.70
N SER A 374 4.39 0.59 13.66
CA SER A 374 4.63 1.68 12.72
C SER A 374 3.53 1.86 11.68
N GLY A 375 2.56 0.93 11.59
CA GLY A 375 1.54 0.93 10.54
C GLY A 375 2.08 0.58 9.15
N MET A 376 3.33 0.13 9.04
CA MET A 376 3.92 -0.35 7.78
C MET A 376 3.50 -1.79 7.51
N MET A 377 3.19 -2.07 6.26
CA MET A 377 2.92 -3.41 5.74
C MET A 377 4.23 -4.11 5.36
N GLY A 378 4.17 -5.39 4.97
CA GLY A 378 5.36 -6.17 4.64
C GLY A 378 5.99 -6.89 5.82
N ASP A 379 7.26 -7.30 5.70
CA ASP A 379 8.00 -7.94 6.78
C ASP A 379 8.38 -6.94 7.88
N PRO A 380 7.85 -7.06 9.10
CA PRO A 380 8.20 -6.14 10.18
C PRO A 380 9.68 -6.19 10.59
N LEU A 381 10.43 -7.19 10.15
CA LEU A 381 11.86 -7.32 10.44
C LEU A 381 12.76 -6.59 9.41
N THR A 382 12.23 -6.18 8.26
CA THR A 382 12.96 -5.52 7.17
C THR A 382 12.24 -4.30 6.61
N PRO A 383 11.66 -3.39 7.41
CA PRO A 383 10.84 -2.30 6.90
C PRO A 383 11.62 -1.44 5.90
N GLY A 384 11.05 -1.25 4.71
CA GLY A 384 11.63 -0.45 3.63
C GLY A 384 12.73 -1.14 2.82
N CYS A 385 12.96 -2.45 3.05
CA CYS A 385 13.91 -3.27 2.30
C CYS A 385 13.33 -4.66 2.07
N PRO A 386 13.46 -5.24 0.87
CA PRO A 386 12.87 -6.54 0.58
C PRO A 386 13.46 -7.65 1.44
N ALA A 387 12.62 -8.52 1.97
CA ALA A 387 12.97 -9.63 2.86
C ALA A 387 13.66 -10.79 2.11
N MET A 388 14.71 -10.48 1.36
CA MET A 388 15.50 -11.42 0.58
C MET A 388 16.49 -12.20 1.45
N ASP A 389 17.05 -13.29 0.91
CA ASP A 389 18.12 -14.01 1.56
C ASP A 389 19.37 -13.14 1.74
N GLY A 390 19.99 -13.23 2.93
CA GLY A 390 21.21 -12.46 3.25
C GLY A 390 20.98 -11.02 3.72
N ILE A 391 19.76 -10.51 3.76
CA ILE A 391 19.44 -9.18 4.28
C ILE A 391 19.53 -9.16 5.82
N SER A 392 20.11 -8.09 6.38
CA SER A 392 20.12 -7.83 7.81
C SER A 392 18.69 -7.53 8.31
N ARG A 393 18.27 -8.20 9.35
CA ARG A 393 16.92 -8.06 9.92
C ARG A 393 16.96 -7.47 11.32
N MET A 394 15.94 -6.69 11.66
CA MET A 394 15.70 -6.25 13.03
C MET A 394 15.36 -7.44 13.94
N THR A 395 15.55 -7.26 15.23
CA THR A 395 15.01 -8.20 16.21
C THR A 395 13.51 -7.96 16.39
N MET A 396 12.73 -8.94 16.82
CA MET A 396 11.30 -8.82 17.08
C MET A 396 11.00 -7.64 18.03
N LYS A 397 11.83 -7.40 19.02
CA LYS A 397 11.69 -6.27 19.94
C LYS A 397 11.84 -4.92 19.23
N MET A 398 12.72 -4.82 18.23
CA MET A 398 12.94 -3.56 17.49
C MET A 398 11.88 -3.36 16.41
N ALA A 399 11.21 -4.42 15.98
CA ALA A 399 10.18 -4.38 14.94
C ALA A 399 8.87 -3.71 15.40
N GLY A 400 8.74 -3.33 16.68
CA GLY A 400 7.55 -2.66 17.20
C GLY A 400 6.30 -3.53 17.17
N LEU A 401 6.46 -4.86 17.29
CA LEU A 401 5.32 -5.76 17.40
C LEU A 401 4.64 -5.60 18.76
N PRO A 402 3.34 -5.90 18.88
CA PRO A 402 2.62 -5.82 20.15
C PRO A 402 3.33 -6.55 21.30
N SER A 403 3.41 -5.91 22.45
CA SER A 403 4.01 -6.48 23.66
C SER A 403 2.97 -7.09 24.60
N ILE A 404 1.68 -6.90 24.33
CA ILE A 404 0.54 -7.41 25.10
C ILE A 404 -0.24 -8.45 24.28
N PRO A 405 -0.86 -9.44 24.96
CA PRO A 405 -1.81 -10.34 24.31
C PRO A 405 -3.04 -9.60 23.80
N VAL A 406 -3.41 -9.86 22.53
CA VAL A 406 -4.59 -9.31 21.85
C VAL A 406 -5.42 -10.46 21.33
N GLN A 407 -6.69 -10.52 21.68
CA GLN A 407 -7.56 -11.63 21.33
C GLN A 407 -8.93 -11.15 20.90
N PRO A 408 -9.34 -11.43 19.65
CA PRO A 408 -10.72 -11.24 19.23
C PRO A 408 -11.63 -12.32 19.85
N ILE A 409 -12.85 -11.94 20.19
CA ILE A 409 -13.88 -12.81 20.74
C ILE A 409 -15.22 -12.64 20.01
N SER A 410 -16.09 -13.65 20.11
CA SER A 410 -17.43 -13.59 19.54
C SER A 410 -18.30 -12.52 20.22
N PRO A 411 -19.28 -11.92 19.50
CA PRO A 411 -20.24 -10.99 20.11
C PRO A 411 -21.00 -11.61 21.28
N GLY A 412 -21.33 -12.89 21.22
CA GLY A 412 -22.02 -13.60 22.32
C GLY A 412 -21.15 -13.74 23.56
N LEU A 413 -19.83 -13.95 23.40
CA LEU A 413 -18.90 -13.95 24.53
C LEU A 413 -18.71 -12.54 25.10
N ALA A 414 -18.61 -11.52 24.21
CA ALA A 414 -18.53 -10.12 24.63
C ALA A 414 -19.79 -9.67 25.40
N GLU A 415 -20.99 -10.08 24.95
CA GLU A 415 -22.25 -9.82 25.66
C GLU A 415 -22.24 -10.39 27.07
N ARG A 416 -21.76 -11.64 27.24
CA ARG A 416 -21.64 -12.26 28.58
C ARG A 416 -20.64 -11.51 29.48
N LEU A 417 -19.48 -11.11 28.94
CA LEU A 417 -18.46 -10.37 29.71
C LEU A 417 -18.97 -8.98 30.10
N LEU A 418 -19.49 -8.21 29.16
CA LEU A 418 -20.01 -6.87 29.38
C LEU A 418 -21.22 -6.87 30.32
N GLY A 419 -22.12 -7.84 30.17
CA GLY A 419 -23.29 -8.02 31.04
C GLY A 419 -22.93 -8.32 32.49
N ASN A 420 -21.78 -8.96 32.75
CA ASN A 420 -21.27 -9.24 34.08
C ASN A 420 -20.44 -8.09 34.68
N MET A 421 -20.07 -7.08 33.86
CA MET A 421 -19.34 -5.92 34.35
C MET A 421 -20.24 -5.07 35.26
N THR A 422 -19.62 -4.42 36.22
CA THR A 422 -20.29 -3.52 37.14
C THR A 422 -19.46 -2.25 37.38
N GLY A 423 -20.03 -1.22 37.92
CA GLY A 423 -19.32 0.00 38.25
C GLY A 423 -19.98 1.23 37.70
N ARG A 424 -19.26 2.06 36.96
CA ARG A 424 -19.81 3.26 36.34
C ARG A 424 -20.37 2.92 34.97
N MET A 425 -21.64 3.31 34.74
CA MET A 425 -22.24 3.14 33.42
C MET A 425 -21.46 3.95 32.38
N ALA A 426 -21.26 3.36 31.23
CA ALA A 426 -20.64 4.02 30.10
C ALA A 426 -21.54 5.16 29.55
N PRO A 427 -20.96 6.23 28.99
CA PRO A 427 -21.74 7.30 28.36
C PRO A 427 -22.69 6.78 27.28
N ASN A 428 -23.73 7.52 26.95
CA ASN A 428 -24.74 7.11 25.96
C ASN A 428 -24.09 6.81 24.59
N GLY A 429 -23.07 7.58 24.18
CA GLY A 429 -22.36 7.35 22.93
C GLY A 429 -21.49 6.09 22.90
N TRP A 430 -21.28 5.44 24.05
CA TRP A 430 -20.50 4.20 24.16
C TRP A 430 -21.37 2.93 24.21
N GLN A 431 -22.69 3.10 24.24
CA GLN A 431 -23.62 1.97 24.20
C GLN A 431 -23.57 1.35 22.81
N GLY A 432 -23.50 0.03 22.73
CA GLY A 432 -23.49 -0.72 21.45
C GLY A 432 -24.83 -1.43 21.20
N GLY A 433 -24.80 -2.34 20.23
CA GLY A 433 -25.94 -3.14 19.79
C GLY A 433 -26.13 -4.48 20.52
N LEU A 434 -25.20 -4.89 21.41
CA LEU A 434 -25.37 -6.10 22.20
C LEU A 434 -26.44 -5.93 23.30
N ASN A 435 -27.10 -7.03 23.65
CA ASN A 435 -28.13 -7.01 24.70
C ASN A 435 -27.50 -7.01 26.11
N ALA A 436 -26.65 -6.01 26.37
CA ALA A 436 -25.95 -5.81 27.64
C ALA A 436 -25.97 -4.34 28.05
N THR A 437 -25.90 -4.08 29.35
CA THR A 437 -25.63 -2.74 29.84
C THR A 437 -24.13 -2.54 29.93
N TYR A 438 -23.62 -1.54 29.24
CA TYR A 438 -22.18 -1.26 29.17
C TYR A 438 -21.74 -0.46 30.38
N TYR A 439 -20.77 -1.00 31.13
CA TYR A 439 -20.12 -0.33 32.26
C TYR A 439 -18.64 -0.14 31.95
N MET A 440 -18.10 1.05 32.17
CA MET A 440 -16.67 1.35 32.00
C MET A 440 -15.76 0.54 32.95
N GLY A 441 -16.31 0.05 34.06
CA GLY A 441 -15.57 -0.64 35.10
C GLY A 441 -15.71 0.08 36.45
N ARG A 442 -14.96 -0.39 37.46
CA ARG A 442 -15.06 0.10 38.82
C ARG A 442 -14.04 1.20 39.09
N ARG A 443 -14.44 2.16 39.93
CA ARG A 443 -13.52 3.17 40.47
C ARG A 443 -12.47 2.53 41.37
N ASN A 444 -11.30 3.16 41.46
CA ASN A 444 -10.14 2.71 42.26
C ASN A 444 -10.39 2.26 43.68
N THR A 445 -11.54 2.63 44.28
CA THR A 445 -11.89 2.37 45.70
C THR A 445 -12.58 1.01 45.91
N LYS A 446 -12.98 0.30 44.85
CA LYS A 446 -13.70 -0.98 45.00
C LYS A 446 -13.09 -1.99 44.04
N LYS A 447 -12.53 -3.10 44.55
CA LYS A 447 -12.05 -4.23 43.76
C LYS A 447 -13.22 -4.98 43.09
N SER A 448 -12.98 -5.56 41.94
CA SER A 448 -13.90 -6.46 41.28
C SER A 448 -14.08 -7.73 42.11
N THR A 449 -15.23 -8.36 41.95
CA THR A 449 -15.50 -9.68 42.55
C THR A 449 -14.98 -10.82 41.67
N TRP A 450 -14.51 -10.50 40.49
CA TRP A 450 -13.92 -11.44 39.53
C TRP A 450 -12.87 -10.72 38.65
N THR A 451 -11.98 -11.51 38.08
CA THR A 451 -10.93 -11.07 37.14
C THR A 451 -10.97 -11.97 35.90
N ILE A 452 -10.39 -11.48 34.85
CA ILE A 452 -10.13 -12.24 33.62
C ILE A 452 -8.67 -12.70 33.62
N GLU A 453 -8.46 -13.94 33.26
CA GLU A 453 -7.17 -14.47 32.82
C GLU A 453 -7.28 -14.74 31.31
N LEU A 454 -6.44 -14.07 30.53
CA LEU A 454 -6.33 -14.22 29.09
C LEU A 454 -5.02 -14.92 28.78
N ASP A 455 -5.10 -16.07 28.12
CA ASP A 455 -3.97 -16.86 27.70
C ASP A 455 -3.97 -16.98 26.18
N VAL A 456 -2.94 -16.40 25.53
CA VAL A 456 -2.78 -16.38 24.06
C VAL A 456 -1.51 -17.12 23.70
N SER A 457 -1.61 -18.07 22.78
CA SER A 457 -0.47 -18.84 22.29
C SER A 457 -0.35 -18.74 20.78
N ASN A 458 0.62 -17.96 20.32
CA ASN A 458 0.93 -17.73 18.91
C ASN A 458 2.35 -18.23 18.60
N SER A 459 2.52 -18.76 17.41
CA SER A 459 3.83 -19.17 16.87
C SER A 459 4.27 -18.17 15.80
N MET A 460 5.33 -17.42 16.06
CA MET A 460 5.96 -16.52 15.12
C MET A 460 7.21 -17.17 14.52
N LYS A 461 7.27 -17.27 13.21
CA LYS A 461 8.40 -17.88 12.48
C LYS A 461 8.58 -17.25 11.12
N LYS A 462 9.81 -17.30 10.61
CA LYS A 462 10.05 -16.90 9.21
C LYS A 462 9.56 -18.00 8.28
N GLN A 463 8.84 -17.59 7.24
CA GLN A 463 8.37 -18.48 6.17
C GLN A 463 8.57 -17.81 4.83
N SER A 464 8.74 -18.61 3.79
CA SER A 464 8.86 -18.13 2.43
C SER A 464 7.48 -17.80 1.86
N VAL A 465 7.30 -16.57 1.46
CA VAL A 465 6.18 -16.07 0.66
C VAL A 465 6.64 -15.95 -0.79
N GLN A 466 5.82 -16.38 -1.74
CA GLN A 466 6.19 -16.37 -3.15
C GLN A 466 5.17 -15.59 -3.97
N ASP A 467 5.67 -14.80 -4.90
CA ASP A 467 4.90 -14.05 -5.88
C ASP A 467 5.12 -14.62 -7.27
N VAL A 468 4.13 -14.48 -8.12
CA VAL A 468 4.23 -14.84 -9.54
C VAL A 468 3.90 -13.61 -10.37
N VAL A 469 4.86 -13.16 -11.17
CA VAL A 469 4.68 -12.01 -12.06
C VAL A 469 4.91 -12.42 -13.50
N THR A 470 3.95 -12.13 -14.39
CA THR A 470 4.15 -12.28 -15.83
C THR A 470 4.08 -10.94 -16.53
N THR A 471 4.89 -10.78 -17.57
CA THR A 471 5.06 -9.52 -18.28
C THR A 471 4.73 -9.68 -19.76
N ILE A 472 3.84 -8.82 -20.27
CA ILE A 472 3.53 -8.62 -21.69
C ILE A 472 4.18 -7.31 -22.10
N THR A 473 5.29 -7.39 -22.84
CA THR A 473 6.07 -6.20 -23.22
C THR A 473 5.30 -5.32 -24.21
N GLY A 474 5.25 -4.04 -23.94
CA GLY A 474 4.65 -3.02 -24.81
C GLY A 474 5.46 -2.79 -26.08
N THR A 475 4.79 -2.36 -27.14
CA THR A 475 5.42 -2.16 -28.47
C THR A 475 5.87 -0.73 -28.70
N GLN A 476 5.18 0.26 -28.13
CA GLN A 476 5.45 1.68 -28.32
C GLN A 476 6.13 2.30 -27.09
N MET A 477 5.64 1.96 -25.90
CA MET A 477 6.11 2.48 -24.61
C MET A 477 6.44 1.30 -23.67
N PRO A 478 7.48 0.50 -23.99
CA PRO A 478 7.80 -0.71 -23.22
C PRO A 478 8.25 -0.42 -21.78
N ASP A 479 8.68 0.81 -21.50
CA ASP A 479 9.14 1.27 -20.20
C ASP A 479 8.01 1.88 -19.34
N GLU A 480 6.77 1.94 -19.84
CA GLU A 480 5.59 2.35 -19.09
C GLU A 480 4.78 1.11 -18.67
N TYR A 481 4.55 0.93 -17.36
CA TYR A 481 3.97 -0.29 -16.80
C TYR A 481 2.56 -0.08 -16.31
N ILE A 482 1.61 -0.85 -16.84
CA ILE A 482 0.28 -1.04 -16.27
C ILE A 482 0.34 -2.33 -15.45
N ILE A 483 0.07 -2.26 -14.16
CA ILE A 483 0.17 -3.40 -13.26
C ILE A 483 -1.24 -3.81 -12.83
N LEU A 484 -1.58 -5.06 -13.06
CA LEU A 484 -2.78 -5.70 -12.52
C LEU A 484 -2.32 -6.68 -11.45
N GLY A 485 -2.80 -6.51 -10.23
CA GLY A 485 -2.45 -7.33 -9.09
C GLY A 485 -3.64 -8.08 -8.53
N GLY A 486 -3.35 -9.18 -7.90
CA GLY A 486 -4.27 -9.97 -7.09
C GLY A 486 -3.45 -10.88 -6.19
N HIS A 487 -4.06 -11.52 -5.21
CA HIS A 487 -3.32 -12.30 -4.24
C HIS A 487 -3.70 -13.79 -4.24
N PHE A 488 -2.75 -14.62 -3.80
CA PHE A 488 -3.01 -16.01 -3.48
C PHE A 488 -3.98 -16.12 -2.30
N PRO A 489 -4.68 -17.26 -2.19
CA PRO A 489 -5.51 -17.52 -1.01
C PRO A 489 -4.72 -17.37 0.28
N SER A 490 -5.41 -16.89 1.31
CA SER A 490 -4.87 -16.77 2.66
C SER A 490 -4.44 -18.14 3.22
N MET A 491 -3.35 -18.14 3.99
CA MET A 491 -2.91 -19.30 4.78
C MET A 491 -3.87 -19.64 5.91
N MET A 492 -4.51 -18.59 6.43
CA MET A 492 -5.35 -18.73 7.59
C MET A 492 -6.74 -19.19 7.15
N PRO A 493 -7.32 -20.19 7.81
CA PRO A 493 -8.76 -20.34 7.76
C PRO A 493 -9.32 -18.99 8.13
N ALA A 494 -10.14 -18.41 7.24
CA ALA A 494 -10.60 -17.04 7.31
C ALA A 494 -10.75 -16.59 8.77
N MET A 495 -10.16 -15.43 9.10
CA MET A 495 -10.55 -14.73 10.33
C MET A 495 -12.04 -14.43 10.17
N ILE A 496 -12.87 -15.28 10.75
CA ILE A 496 -14.29 -15.14 10.60
C ILE A 496 -14.71 -14.06 11.59
N VAL A 497 -15.12 -12.94 11.08
CA VAL A 497 -15.99 -12.05 11.84
C VAL A 497 -17.12 -12.92 12.37
N PRO A 498 -17.37 -12.94 13.70
CA PRO A 498 -18.40 -13.79 14.27
C PRO A 498 -19.76 -13.54 13.62
N GLY A 499 -20.36 -14.58 13.07
CA GLY A 499 -21.59 -14.50 12.30
C GLY A 499 -21.38 -14.65 10.79
N MET A 500 -20.17 -14.60 10.28
CA MET A 500 -19.84 -14.95 8.91
C MET A 500 -19.45 -16.43 8.86
N THR A 501 -20.28 -17.23 8.22
CA THR A 501 -19.89 -18.59 7.86
C THR A 501 -18.71 -18.53 6.90
N SER A 502 -17.75 -19.41 7.12
CA SER A 502 -16.52 -19.56 6.34
C SER A 502 -16.68 -19.15 4.88
N MET A 503 -16.22 -17.94 4.55
CA MET A 503 -15.97 -17.59 3.17
C MET A 503 -14.84 -18.45 2.68
N THR A 504 -15.02 -19.07 1.53
CA THR A 504 -13.92 -19.76 0.86
C THR A 504 -12.80 -18.75 0.65
N PRO A 505 -11.66 -18.91 1.31
CA PRO A 505 -10.64 -17.87 1.33
C PRO A 505 -10.09 -17.64 -0.06
N GLY A 506 -10.04 -16.40 -0.51
CA GLY A 506 -9.07 -15.86 -1.44
C GLY A 506 -8.93 -16.47 -2.84
N HIS A 507 -9.64 -17.56 -3.18
CA HIS A 507 -9.55 -18.13 -4.53
C HIS A 507 -10.12 -17.20 -5.61
N GLY A 508 -10.98 -16.25 -5.24
CA GLY A 508 -11.58 -15.30 -6.14
C GLY A 508 -10.55 -14.45 -6.86
N SER A 509 -9.65 -13.81 -6.12
CA SER A 509 -8.62 -12.93 -6.69
C SER A 509 -7.70 -13.69 -7.66
N THR A 510 -7.11 -14.82 -7.24
CA THR A 510 -6.28 -15.65 -8.12
C THR A 510 -7.05 -16.16 -9.34
N SER A 511 -8.33 -16.54 -9.19
CA SER A 511 -9.16 -17.03 -10.30
C SER A 511 -9.47 -15.93 -11.32
N MET A 512 -9.77 -14.72 -10.86
CA MET A 512 -9.97 -13.53 -11.69
C MET A 512 -8.70 -13.18 -12.47
N MET A 513 -7.54 -13.25 -11.82
CA MET A 513 -6.24 -13.04 -12.46
C MET A 513 -5.96 -14.06 -13.55
N MET A 514 -6.25 -15.34 -13.31
CA MET A 514 -6.03 -16.41 -14.30
C MET A 514 -6.99 -16.30 -15.49
N GLU A 515 -8.24 -15.90 -15.28
CA GLU A 515 -9.20 -15.66 -16.36
C GLU A 515 -8.78 -14.45 -17.21
N THR A 516 -8.32 -13.36 -16.58
CA THR A 516 -7.73 -12.22 -17.28
C THR A 516 -6.51 -12.66 -18.12
N ALA A 517 -5.60 -13.44 -17.52
CA ALA A 517 -4.43 -13.96 -18.24
C ALA A 517 -4.83 -14.81 -19.46
N SER A 518 -5.85 -15.67 -19.32
CA SER A 518 -6.40 -16.48 -20.41
C SER A 518 -6.93 -15.62 -21.57
N ALA A 519 -7.69 -14.57 -21.24
CA ALA A 519 -8.22 -13.64 -22.23
C ALA A 519 -7.10 -12.88 -22.98
N LEU A 520 -6.12 -12.35 -22.25
CA LEU A 520 -4.97 -11.66 -22.83
C LEU A 520 -4.10 -12.59 -23.67
N SER A 521 -3.94 -13.84 -23.25
CA SER A 521 -3.23 -14.87 -24.02
C SER A 521 -3.91 -15.12 -25.39
N SER A 522 -5.24 -15.21 -25.40
CA SER A 522 -6.01 -15.35 -26.65
C SER A 522 -5.79 -14.16 -27.57
N MET A 523 -5.84 -12.92 -27.05
CA MET A 523 -5.55 -11.72 -27.84
C MET A 523 -4.13 -11.73 -28.44
N LEU A 524 -3.14 -12.16 -27.64
CA LEU A 524 -1.76 -12.26 -28.09
C LEU A 524 -1.61 -13.29 -29.23
N ALA A 525 -2.32 -14.42 -29.15
CA ALA A 525 -2.35 -15.43 -30.21
C ALA A 525 -2.98 -14.90 -31.51
N ASP A 526 -3.99 -14.04 -31.42
CA ASP A 526 -4.66 -13.37 -32.55
C ASP A 526 -3.86 -12.18 -33.12
N GLY A 527 -2.70 -11.87 -32.53
CA GLY A 527 -1.76 -10.86 -33.04
C GLY A 527 -1.85 -9.48 -32.37
N TRP A 528 -2.71 -9.30 -31.35
CA TRP A 528 -2.70 -8.08 -30.55
C TRP A 528 -1.39 -7.93 -29.80
N ARG A 529 -0.94 -6.70 -29.64
CA ARG A 529 0.18 -6.32 -28.79
C ARG A 529 -0.13 -5.00 -28.11
N PRO A 530 0.05 -4.86 -26.79
CA PRO A 530 -0.21 -3.60 -26.09
C PRO A 530 0.81 -2.53 -26.49
N GLN A 531 0.44 -1.27 -26.37
CA GLN A 531 1.41 -0.19 -26.54
C GLN A 531 2.31 -0.06 -25.30
N ARG A 532 1.74 -0.13 -24.09
CA ARG A 532 2.47 -0.16 -22.80
C ARG A 532 2.64 -1.58 -22.30
N THR A 533 3.67 -1.79 -21.51
CA THR A 533 3.91 -3.09 -20.86
C THR A 533 2.84 -3.36 -19.81
N ILE A 534 2.24 -4.55 -19.87
CA ILE A 534 1.32 -5.05 -18.86
C ILE A 534 2.04 -6.05 -17.96
N LYS A 535 1.95 -5.87 -16.65
CA LYS A 535 2.43 -6.82 -15.65
C LYS A 535 1.23 -7.39 -14.90
N LEU A 536 1.14 -8.71 -14.86
CA LEU A 536 0.14 -9.43 -14.04
C LEU A 536 0.88 -10.01 -12.84
N GLY A 537 0.57 -9.53 -11.64
CA GLY A 537 1.17 -9.96 -10.38
C GLY A 537 0.18 -10.74 -9.52
N ILE A 538 0.57 -11.91 -9.03
CA ILE A 538 -0.20 -12.69 -8.06
C ILE A 538 0.64 -12.77 -6.80
N TRP A 539 0.21 -12.07 -5.75
CA TRP A 539 0.98 -11.80 -4.54
C TRP A 539 0.72 -12.83 -3.44
N GLY A 540 1.77 -13.22 -2.76
CA GLY A 540 1.69 -14.06 -1.58
C GLY A 540 1.52 -13.26 -0.29
N GLY A 541 1.06 -13.91 0.77
CA GLY A 541 1.04 -13.32 2.11
C GLY A 541 0.08 -12.15 2.28
N GLY A 542 -1.06 -12.16 1.59
CA GLY A 542 -2.11 -11.15 1.79
C GLY A 542 -2.59 -11.07 3.24
N ASP A 543 -2.66 -12.21 3.92
CA ASP A 543 -3.01 -12.33 5.34
C ASP A 543 -1.85 -12.06 6.31
N VAL A 544 -0.66 -11.78 5.79
CA VAL A 544 0.56 -11.49 6.57
C VAL A 544 1.03 -10.06 6.24
N GLY A 545 0.13 -9.08 6.36
CA GLY A 545 0.44 -7.68 6.08
C GLY A 545 0.72 -7.40 4.61
N HIS A 546 0.09 -8.12 3.68
CA HIS A 546 0.31 -7.99 2.23
C HIS A 546 1.80 -8.08 1.86
N ALA A 547 2.48 -9.05 2.49
CA ALA A 547 3.94 -9.14 2.42
C ALA A 547 4.44 -9.27 0.98
N GLY A 548 3.82 -10.10 0.12
CA GLY A 548 4.29 -10.28 -1.25
C GLY A 548 4.30 -8.99 -2.06
N SER A 549 3.18 -8.29 -2.14
CA SER A 549 3.09 -7.03 -2.89
C SER A 549 4.04 -5.96 -2.36
N MET A 550 4.21 -5.89 -1.02
CA MET A 550 5.10 -4.93 -0.38
C MET A 550 6.58 -5.26 -0.67
N GLU A 551 7.00 -6.49 -0.43
CA GLU A 551 8.38 -6.94 -0.65
C GLU A 551 8.77 -6.83 -2.14
N TRP A 552 7.86 -7.20 -3.04
CA TRP A 552 8.09 -7.05 -4.48
C TRP A 552 8.19 -5.57 -4.88
N MET A 553 7.37 -4.72 -4.31
CA MET A 553 7.47 -3.27 -4.53
C MET A 553 8.80 -2.73 -4.01
N GLU A 554 9.24 -3.14 -2.83
CA GLU A 554 10.52 -2.71 -2.24
C GLU A 554 11.71 -3.17 -3.08
N GLU A 555 11.71 -4.40 -3.59
CA GLU A 555 12.74 -4.91 -4.51
C GLU A 555 12.80 -4.11 -5.81
N HIS A 556 11.65 -3.68 -6.33
CA HIS A 556 11.56 -3.00 -7.62
C HIS A 556 11.30 -1.49 -7.49
N ARG A 557 11.46 -0.92 -6.31
CA ARG A 557 11.12 0.48 -5.96
C ARG A 557 11.62 1.49 -6.99
N ASP A 558 12.91 1.44 -7.32
CA ASP A 558 13.54 2.42 -8.21
C ASP A 558 12.96 2.36 -9.64
N ILE A 559 12.68 1.17 -10.13
CA ILE A 559 12.10 0.98 -11.46
C ILE A 559 10.62 1.38 -11.46
N LEU A 560 9.86 0.98 -10.44
CA LEU A 560 8.44 1.28 -10.34
C LEU A 560 8.18 2.77 -10.17
N SER A 561 8.98 3.45 -9.35
CA SER A 561 8.87 4.90 -9.15
C SER A 561 9.06 5.69 -10.45
N GLN A 562 9.78 5.15 -11.42
CA GLN A 562 10.04 5.79 -12.71
C GLN A 562 9.09 5.35 -13.82
N ARG A 563 8.61 4.11 -13.81
CA ARG A 563 7.96 3.46 -14.95
C ARG A 563 6.52 3.03 -14.73
N ALA A 564 6.07 2.86 -13.49
CA ALA A 564 4.70 2.45 -13.25
C ALA A 564 3.72 3.60 -13.54
N VAL A 565 2.75 3.33 -14.39
CA VAL A 565 1.67 4.26 -14.75
C VAL A 565 0.52 4.11 -13.77
N SER A 566 0.10 2.87 -13.51
CA SER A 566 -1.02 2.58 -12.62
C SER A 566 -0.92 1.17 -12.04
N TYR A 567 -1.57 0.99 -10.91
CA TYR A 567 -1.82 -0.31 -10.28
C TYR A 567 -3.32 -0.55 -10.14
N ILE A 568 -3.81 -1.67 -10.64
CA ILE A 568 -5.21 -2.10 -10.49
C ILE A 568 -5.22 -3.32 -9.60
N ASP A 569 -5.94 -3.25 -8.49
CA ASP A 569 -6.07 -4.31 -7.49
C ASP A 569 -7.36 -5.10 -7.71
N LEU A 570 -7.21 -6.40 -7.95
CA LEU A 570 -8.31 -7.35 -8.00
C LEU A 570 -8.49 -8.00 -6.63
N ASP A 571 -9.31 -7.39 -5.82
CA ASP A 571 -9.62 -7.91 -4.51
C ASP A 571 -10.94 -8.73 -4.53
N SER A 572 -10.93 -9.79 -3.77
CA SER A 572 -12.13 -10.64 -3.57
C SER A 572 -12.93 -10.23 -2.33
N MET A 573 -12.79 -8.98 -1.87
CA MET A 573 -13.53 -8.49 -0.71
C MET A 573 -15.04 -8.61 -0.90
N MET A 574 -15.70 -8.94 0.19
CA MET A 574 -17.15 -8.94 0.26
C MET A 574 -17.62 -7.69 0.99
N GLY A 575 -18.51 -6.98 0.37
CA GLY A 575 -19.20 -5.83 0.94
C GLY A 575 -20.71 -6.12 1.07
N ASP A 576 -21.47 -5.08 1.42
CA ASP A 576 -22.83 -5.20 1.97
C ASP A 576 -23.99 -5.26 0.97
N ASP A 577 -23.82 -4.94 -0.34
CA ASP A 577 -24.96 -4.60 -1.19
C ASP A 577 -25.10 -5.39 -2.51
N GLY A 578 -24.24 -6.39 -2.73
CA GLY A 578 -24.34 -7.25 -3.91
C GLY A 578 -23.97 -6.56 -5.23
N THR A 579 -23.15 -5.53 -5.20
CA THR A 579 -22.74 -4.73 -6.35
C THR A 579 -21.25 -4.80 -6.61
N VAL A 580 -20.82 -4.40 -7.81
CA VAL A 580 -19.42 -4.16 -8.14
C VAL A 580 -19.03 -2.79 -7.59
N LYS A 581 -17.97 -2.74 -6.82
CA LYS A 581 -17.42 -1.50 -6.24
C LYS A 581 -16.07 -1.18 -6.84
N ALA A 582 -15.79 0.12 -6.96
CA ALA A 582 -14.50 0.66 -7.33
C ALA A 582 -14.10 1.70 -6.30
N GLN A 583 -12.87 1.60 -5.80
CA GLN A 583 -12.19 2.65 -5.04
C GLN A 583 -10.94 3.01 -5.83
N ALA A 584 -10.72 4.29 -6.08
CA ALA A 584 -9.64 4.66 -6.99
C ALA A 584 -9.02 6.02 -6.64
N SER A 585 -7.77 6.20 -7.09
CA SER A 585 -7.22 7.52 -7.31
C SER A 585 -8.14 8.32 -8.25
N PRO A 586 -8.40 9.59 -7.97
CA PRO A 586 -9.21 10.44 -8.87
C PRO A 586 -8.73 10.43 -10.31
N LEU A 587 -7.41 10.26 -10.53
CA LEU A 587 -6.84 10.16 -11.88
C LEU A 587 -7.39 9.00 -12.70
N LEU A 588 -7.79 7.91 -12.04
CA LEU A 588 -8.32 6.70 -12.68
C LEU A 588 -9.85 6.71 -12.82
N THR A 589 -10.55 7.67 -12.19
CA THR A 589 -12.01 7.70 -12.20
C THR A 589 -12.57 7.72 -13.63
N GLY A 590 -12.03 8.59 -14.50
CA GLY A 590 -12.50 8.72 -15.88
C GLY A 590 -12.33 7.45 -16.70
N VAL A 591 -11.21 6.74 -16.58
CA VAL A 591 -10.96 5.49 -17.32
C VAL A 591 -11.80 4.33 -16.79
N ILE A 592 -12.03 4.25 -15.49
CA ILE A 592 -12.89 3.22 -14.88
C ILE A 592 -14.35 3.44 -15.31
N MET A 593 -14.84 4.67 -15.25
CA MET A 593 -16.19 5.02 -15.71
C MET A 593 -16.38 4.72 -17.20
N LYS A 594 -15.36 4.98 -18.02
CA LYS A 594 -15.37 4.62 -19.44
C LYS A 594 -15.43 3.10 -19.65
N ALA A 595 -14.64 2.34 -18.90
CA ALA A 595 -14.67 0.88 -18.93
C ALA A 595 -16.04 0.33 -18.50
N ALA A 596 -16.59 0.86 -17.41
CA ALA A 596 -17.94 0.50 -16.91
C ALA A 596 -19.03 0.80 -17.95
N SER A 597 -18.96 1.96 -18.61
CA SER A 597 -19.91 2.31 -19.67
C SER A 597 -19.83 1.34 -20.87
N MET A 598 -18.63 0.91 -21.26
CA MET A 598 -18.45 -0.06 -22.35
C MET A 598 -18.99 -1.46 -22.00
N LEU A 599 -19.12 -1.76 -20.72
CA LEU A 599 -19.64 -3.02 -20.18
C LEU A 599 -21.10 -2.95 -19.74
N GLU A 600 -21.75 -1.81 -19.94
CA GLU A 600 -23.12 -1.53 -19.51
C GLU A 600 -23.30 -1.63 -17.97
N LEU A 601 -22.23 -1.33 -17.23
CA LEU A 601 -22.19 -1.32 -15.75
C LEU A 601 -22.22 0.10 -15.16
N SER A 602 -22.35 1.13 -15.99
CA SER A 602 -22.14 2.54 -15.59
C SER A 602 -23.14 3.06 -14.56
N ASP A 603 -24.36 2.49 -14.49
CA ASP A 603 -25.39 2.93 -13.55
C ASP A 603 -25.11 2.43 -12.12
N ASP A 604 -24.30 1.38 -12.00
CA ASP A 604 -24.02 0.70 -10.73
C ASP A 604 -22.65 1.10 -10.12
N ILE A 605 -21.76 1.68 -10.93
CA ILE A 605 -20.37 1.95 -10.52
C ILE A 605 -20.12 3.45 -10.37
N GLN A 606 -19.86 3.87 -9.15
CA GLN A 606 -19.36 5.19 -8.81
C GLN A 606 -18.05 5.00 -8.03
N PRO A 607 -16.88 5.30 -8.64
CA PRO A 607 -15.62 5.14 -7.93
C PRO A 607 -15.55 6.02 -6.68
N GLY A 608 -15.39 5.38 -5.52
CA GLY A 608 -15.12 6.04 -4.25
C GLY A 608 -13.62 6.35 -4.09
N MET A 609 -13.30 7.06 -3.02
CA MET A 609 -11.89 7.33 -2.67
C MET A 609 -11.16 6.03 -2.33
N LEU A 610 -9.91 5.96 -2.78
CA LEU A 610 -9.02 4.86 -2.42
C LEU A 610 -8.73 4.92 -0.92
N ASN A 611 -9.05 3.86 -0.20
CA ASN A 611 -8.81 3.75 1.23
C ASN A 611 -8.68 2.27 1.64
N GLY A 612 -8.38 2.06 2.92
CA GLY A 612 -8.26 0.73 3.49
C GLY A 612 -6.88 0.08 3.27
N ILE A 613 -6.78 -1.14 3.73
CA ILE A 613 -5.59 -1.98 3.64
C ILE A 613 -5.77 -2.95 2.48
N GLY A 614 -4.76 -3.10 1.64
CA GLY A 614 -4.76 -3.97 0.48
C GLY A 614 -3.43 -3.92 -0.24
N ASP A 615 -3.26 -4.74 -1.28
CA ASP A 615 -2.03 -4.77 -2.08
C ASP A 615 -1.73 -3.43 -2.75
N HIS A 616 -2.75 -2.60 -3.01
CA HIS A 616 -2.61 -1.27 -3.58
C HIS A 616 -1.79 -0.31 -2.71
N VAL A 617 -1.74 -0.50 -1.37
CA VAL A 617 -1.01 0.39 -0.45
C VAL A 617 0.48 0.43 -0.77
N ALA A 618 1.07 -0.69 -1.19
CA ALA A 618 2.46 -0.75 -1.62
C ALA A 618 2.75 0.22 -2.77
N PHE A 619 1.82 0.37 -3.70
CA PHE A 619 1.99 1.18 -4.90
C PHE A 619 1.53 2.62 -4.70
N SER A 620 0.34 2.82 -4.14
CA SER A 620 -0.23 4.17 -3.93
C SER A 620 0.47 4.92 -2.82
N ASN A 621 0.51 4.36 -1.59
CA ASN A 621 0.94 5.10 -0.42
C ASN A 621 2.46 5.24 -0.33
N MET A 622 3.21 4.26 -0.85
CA MET A 622 4.67 4.27 -0.81
C MET A 622 5.31 4.94 -2.02
N LEU A 623 4.69 4.85 -3.19
CA LEU A 623 5.28 5.32 -4.45
C LEU A 623 4.46 6.40 -5.18
N GLY A 624 3.23 6.70 -4.75
CA GLY A 624 2.35 7.64 -5.44
C GLY A 624 1.99 7.18 -6.85
N ILE A 625 1.82 5.88 -7.03
CA ILE A 625 1.34 5.31 -8.29
C ILE A 625 -0.19 5.32 -8.25
N PRO A 626 -0.86 6.00 -9.23
CA PRO A 626 -2.31 5.98 -9.30
C PRO A 626 -2.86 4.57 -9.24
N SER A 627 -3.65 4.28 -8.22
CA SER A 627 -4.13 2.93 -7.94
C SER A 627 -5.64 2.86 -7.87
N ALA A 628 -6.19 1.70 -8.22
CA ALA A 628 -7.60 1.41 -8.06
C ALA A 628 -7.78 0.02 -7.45
N ARG A 629 -8.79 -0.15 -6.62
CA ARG A 629 -9.23 -1.39 -6.02
C ARG A 629 -10.62 -1.72 -6.54
N LEU A 630 -10.75 -2.85 -7.22
CA LEU A 630 -12.00 -3.33 -7.79
C LEU A 630 -12.43 -4.60 -7.07
N HIS A 631 -13.64 -4.61 -6.52
CA HIS A 631 -14.12 -5.72 -5.73
C HIS A 631 -15.63 -5.93 -5.87
N ALA A 632 -16.08 -7.12 -5.52
CA ALA A 632 -17.50 -7.43 -5.43
C ALA A 632 -17.99 -7.21 -4.00
N SER A 633 -19.11 -6.53 -3.86
CA SER A 633 -19.79 -6.25 -2.59
C SER A 633 -21.04 -7.12 -2.46
N HIS A 634 -21.41 -7.57 -1.27
CA HIS A 634 -22.57 -8.43 -1.03
C HIS A 634 -23.50 -7.86 0.04
N SER A 635 -24.81 -7.77 -0.25
CA SER A 635 -25.78 -7.02 0.56
C SER A 635 -26.38 -7.76 1.76
N ASP A 636 -26.22 -9.08 1.88
CA ASP A 636 -26.87 -9.84 2.95
C ASP A 636 -25.93 -10.90 3.53
N MET A 637 -25.38 -10.56 4.66
CA MET A 637 -24.51 -11.43 5.45
C MET A 637 -25.22 -12.62 6.07
N SER A 638 -26.53 -12.55 6.22
CA SER A 638 -27.34 -13.65 6.74
C SER A 638 -27.66 -14.71 5.66
N GLN A 639 -27.48 -14.35 4.40
CA GLN A 639 -27.67 -15.24 3.26
C GLN A 639 -26.39 -15.28 2.43
N MET A 640 -25.65 -16.37 2.54
CA MET A 640 -24.55 -16.65 1.61
C MET A 640 -25.05 -16.58 0.18
N PRO A 641 -24.38 -15.83 -0.74
CA PRO A 641 -24.75 -15.89 -2.14
C PRO A 641 -24.65 -17.32 -2.62
N THR A 642 -25.54 -17.67 -3.51
CA THR A 642 -25.36 -18.93 -4.24
C THR A 642 -24.01 -18.87 -4.96
N PRO A 643 -23.28 -19.98 -5.08
CA PRO A 643 -22.01 -20.00 -5.81
C PRO A 643 -22.07 -19.35 -7.21
N SER A 644 -23.21 -19.48 -7.89
CA SER A 644 -23.45 -18.87 -9.19
C SER A 644 -23.58 -17.34 -9.15
N ALA A 645 -24.18 -16.75 -8.11
CA ALA A 645 -24.29 -15.29 -7.99
C ALA A 645 -22.92 -14.66 -7.71
N SER A 646 -22.11 -15.27 -6.84
CA SER A 646 -20.74 -14.85 -6.59
C SER A 646 -19.89 -14.89 -7.85
N GLN A 647 -20.01 -15.94 -8.67
CA GLN A 647 -19.25 -16.09 -9.92
C GLN A 647 -19.58 -14.99 -10.92
N SER A 648 -20.85 -14.64 -11.09
CA SER A 648 -21.25 -13.55 -12.01
C SER A 648 -20.71 -12.18 -11.55
N MET A 649 -20.65 -11.94 -10.25
CA MET A 649 -20.06 -10.72 -9.71
C MET A 649 -18.54 -10.67 -9.92
N TYR A 650 -17.82 -11.76 -9.65
CA TYR A 650 -16.40 -11.86 -9.94
C TYR A 650 -16.11 -11.66 -11.43
N MET A 651 -16.98 -12.19 -12.32
CA MET A 651 -16.85 -11.95 -13.75
C MET A 651 -17.01 -10.48 -14.11
N SER A 652 -17.96 -9.78 -13.53
CA SER A 652 -18.16 -8.35 -13.76
C SER A 652 -16.94 -7.53 -13.31
N VAL A 653 -16.38 -7.84 -12.14
CA VAL A 653 -15.12 -7.23 -11.64
C VAL A 653 -13.96 -7.54 -12.58
N THR A 654 -13.81 -8.80 -13.01
CA THR A 654 -12.76 -9.25 -13.91
C THR A 654 -12.81 -8.51 -15.25
N LYS A 655 -13.99 -8.39 -15.83
CA LYS A 655 -14.20 -7.64 -17.09
C LYS A 655 -13.89 -6.16 -16.93
N LEU A 656 -14.34 -5.55 -15.82
CA LEU A 656 -14.06 -4.14 -15.53
C LEU A 656 -12.57 -3.88 -15.40
N ALA A 657 -11.85 -4.70 -14.64
CA ALA A 657 -10.42 -4.59 -14.47
C ALA A 657 -9.68 -4.79 -15.78
N THR A 658 -10.01 -5.84 -16.53
CA THR A 658 -9.38 -6.12 -17.82
C THR A 658 -9.61 -4.98 -18.80
N GLN A 659 -10.84 -4.47 -18.91
CA GLN A 659 -11.15 -3.35 -19.81
C GLN A 659 -10.40 -2.07 -19.39
N THR A 660 -10.29 -1.81 -18.09
CA THR A 660 -9.52 -0.67 -17.56
C THR A 660 -8.03 -0.79 -17.93
N VAL A 661 -7.44 -1.96 -17.72
CA VAL A 661 -6.04 -2.25 -18.10
C VAL A 661 -5.82 -2.08 -19.59
N LEU A 662 -6.73 -2.59 -20.44
CA LEU A 662 -6.63 -2.46 -21.89
C LEU A 662 -6.72 -1.00 -22.33
N LEU A 663 -7.63 -0.21 -21.76
CA LEU A 663 -7.75 1.22 -22.06
C LEU A 663 -6.48 1.99 -21.67
N LEU A 664 -5.86 1.66 -20.54
CA LEU A 664 -4.59 2.25 -20.10
C LEU A 664 -3.42 1.82 -20.96
N ALA A 665 -3.38 0.54 -21.32
CA ALA A 665 -2.27 -0.04 -22.09
C ALA A 665 -2.24 0.37 -23.58
N ASP A 666 -3.42 0.59 -24.19
CA ASP A 666 -3.55 0.82 -25.62
C ASP A 666 -3.83 2.29 -26.00
N SER A 667 -3.93 3.20 -25.03
CA SER A 667 -4.12 4.64 -25.30
C SER A 667 -2.79 5.32 -25.62
N ASP A 668 -2.76 6.18 -26.65
CA ASP A 668 -1.57 6.98 -26.99
C ASP A 668 -1.23 7.96 -25.84
N VAL A 669 -2.23 8.65 -25.31
CA VAL A 669 -2.13 9.50 -24.11
C VAL A 669 -2.75 8.76 -22.94
N ILE A 670 -2.09 8.77 -21.81
CA ILE A 670 -2.62 8.15 -20.58
C ILE A 670 -3.95 8.81 -20.22
N PRO A 671 -5.06 8.06 -20.15
CA PRO A 671 -6.40 8.63 -20.01
C PRO A 671 -6.72 9.00 -18.55
N PHE A 672 -5.85 9.78 -17.90
CA PHE A 672 -6.05 10.25 -16.54
C PHE A 672 -7.02 11.43 -16.47
N ASP A 673 -7.78 11.51 -15.39
CA ASP A 673 -8.70 12.61 -15.11
C ASP A 673 -8.05 13.60 -14.14
N THR A 674 -7.35 14.60 -14.70
CA THR A 674 -6.66 15.61 -13.89
C THR A 674 -7.65 16.56 -13.20
N VAL A 675 -8.84 16.75 -13.78
CA VAL A 675 -9.88 17.62 -13.22
C VAL A 675 -10.52 16.98 -11.99
N ALA A 676 -10.80 15.68 -12.03
CA ALA A 676 -11.30 14.95 -10.86
C ALA A 676 -10.35 15.04 -9.65
N MET A 677 -9.04 15.04 -9.89
CA MET A 677 -8.05 15.29 -8.83
C MET A 677 -8.18 16.68 -8.23
N GLY A 678 -8.35 17.69 -9.08
CA GLY A 678 -8.56 19.08 -8.64
C GLY A 678 -9.85 19.27 -7.84
N ASP A 679 -10.94 18.67 -8.29
CA ASP A 679 -12.24 18.73 -7.61
C ASP A 679 -12.18 18.08 -6.21
N MET A 680 -11.45 16.96 -6.08
CA MET A 680 -11.21 16.33 -4.79
C MET A 680 -10.40 17.25 -3.85
N LEU A 681 -9.30 17.82 -4.33
CA LEU A 681 -8.48 18.74 -3.52
C LEU A 681 -9.31 19.93 -3.01
N MET A 682 -10.20 20.48 -3.84
CA MET A 682 -11.11 21.56 -3.45
C MET A 682 -12.11 21.09 -2.38
N GLY A 683 -12.66 19.90 -2.51
CA GLY A 683 -13.52 19.28 -1.52
C GLY A 683 -12.82 19.10 -0.16
N TYR A 684 -11.58 18.62 -0.16
CA TYR A 684 -10.76 18.44 1.02
C TYR A 684 -10.47 19.74 1.76
N VAL A 685 -10.14 20.81 1.02
CA VAL A 685 -9.95 22.14 1.62
C VAL A 685 -11.25 22.66 2.24
N GLY A 686 -12.39 22.48 1.55
CA GLY A 686 -13.70 22.85 2.08
C GLY A 686 -14.06 22.12 3.37
N THR A 687 -13.78 20.83 3.44
CA THR A 687 -14.00 20.01 4.65
C THR A 687 -13.09 20.46 5.79
N LEU A 688 -11.80 20.67 5.52
CA LEU A 688 -10.84 21.13 6.53
C LEU A 688 -11.24 22.49 7.08
N GLU A 689 -11.65 23.42 6.21
CA GLU A 689 -12.15 24.73 6.65
C GLU A 689 -13.43 24.62 7.50
N SER A 690 -14.36 23.77 7.11
CA SER A 690 -15.58 23.53 7.87
C SER A 690 -15.31 22.94 9.25
N LYS A 691 -14.34 22.05 9.39
CA LYS A 691 -13.96 21.40 10.65
C LYS A 691 -13.15 22.34 11.57
N MET A 692 -12.23 23.09 11.01
CA MET A 692 -11.18 23.77 11.76
C MET A 692 -11.26 25.30 11.67
N GLY A 693 -12.21 25.87 10.92
CA GLY A 693 -12.26 27.31 10.61
C GLY A 693 -12.23 28.21 11.84
N ASP A 694 -13.01 27.90 12.85
CA ASP A 694 -13.06 28.67 14.10
C ASP A 694 -11.71 28.67 14.86
N VAL A 695 -11.03 27.53 14.87
CA VAL A 695 -9.71 27.35 15.52
C VAL A 695 -8.64 28.12 14.74
N LEU A 696 -8.68 28.07 13.42
CA LEU A 696 -7.75 28.78 12.54
C LEU A 696 -7.88 30.29 12.70
N VAL A 697 -9.11 30.79 12.75
CA VAL A 697 -9.40 32.23 13.00
C VAL A 697 -8.87 32.68 14.36
N LEU A 698 -9.11 31.91 15.42
CA LEU A 698 -8.60 32.21 16.76
C LEU A 698 -7.06 32.23 16.80
N SER A 699 -6.41 31.44 15.96
CA SER A 699 -4.96 31.36 15.83
C SER A 699 -4.36 32.35 14.85
N ASN A 700 -5.17 33.27 14.32
CA ASN A 700 -4.80 34.24 13.28
C ASN A 700 -4.21 33.57 12.02
N MET A 701 -4.73 32.42 11.66
CA MET A 701 -4.37 31.65 10.46
C MET A 701 -5.46 31.77 9.41
N THR A 702 -5.06 31.76 8.13
CA THR A 702 -5.98 31.69 7.01
C THR A 702 -5.68 30.49 6.12
N MET A 703 -6.70 29.95 5.49
CA MET A 703 -6.56 28.89 4.44
C MET A 703 -6.35 29.49 3.05
N ASP A 704 -6.19 30.81 2.94
CA ASP A 704 -6.15 31.50 1.65
C ASP A 704 -5.02 31.01 0.73
N ASN A 705 -3.84 30.76 1.31
CA ASN A 705 -2.70 30.25 0.54
C ASN A 705 -2.93 28.83 0.02
N LEU A 706 -3.55 27.96 0.84
CA LEU A 706 -3.90 26.59 0.43
C LEU A 706 -4.99 26.63 -0.65
N LYS A 707 -6.03 27.47 -0.48
CA LYS A 707 -7.07 27.66 -1.49
C LYS A 707 -6.50 28.20 -2.81
N ALA A 708 -5.58 29.14 -2.74
CA ALA A 708 -4.90 29.66 -3.93
C ALA A 708 -4.10 28.55 -4.64
N ALA A 709 -3.35 27.73 -3.88
CA ALA A 709 -2.61 26.63 -4.47
C ALA A 709 -3.52 25.60 -5.16
N VAL A 710 -4.68 25.29 -4.57
CA VAL A 710 -5.66 24.38 -5.18
C VAL A 710 -6.31 25.04 -6.42
N SER A 711 -6.60 26.34 -6.36
CA SER A 711 -7.13 27.06 -7.53
C SER A 711 -6.16 27.03 -8.70
N ASP A 712 -4.86 27.30 -8.44
CA ASP A 712 -3.81 27.23 -9.47
C ASP A 712 -3.70 25.82 -10.06
N PHE A 713 -3.77 24.78 -9.19
CA PHE A 713 -3.78 23.39 -9.63
C PHE A 713 -4.98 23.08 -10.53
N MET A 714 -6.18 23.53 -10.15
CA MET A 714 -7.41 23.36 -10.95
C MET A 714 -7.30 23.98 -12.34
N ASP A 715 -6.72 25.17 -12.44
CA ASP A 715 -6.55 25.85 -13.72
C ASP A 715 -5.58 25.09 -14.63
N GLU A 716 -4.44 24.62 -14.08
CA GLU A 716 -3.49 23.82 -14.85
C GLU A 716 -4.02 22.42 -15.17
N SER A 717 -4.84 21.82 -14.29
CA SER A 717 -5.54 20.57 -14.57
C SER A 717 -6.48 20.67 -15.76
N ARG A 718 -7.28 21.75 -15.84
CA ARG A 718 -8.16 22.01 -16.99
C ARG A 718 -7.37 22.26 -18.27
N ASN A 719 -6.26 22.99 -18.18
CA ASN A 719 -5.36 23.21 -19.31
C ASN A 719 -4.80 21.89 -19.83
N MET A 720 -4.28 21.04 -18.93
CA MET A 720 -3.76 19.73 -19.28
C MET A 720 -4.85 18.84 -19.91
N GLN A 721 -6.03 18.77 -19.31
CA GLN A 721 -7.16 17.99 -19.83
C GLN A 721 -7.60 18.46 -21.21
N SER A 722 -7.60 19.77 -21.47
CA SER A 722 -7.89 20.34 -22.78
C SER A 722 -6.84 19.94 -23.82
N MET A 723 -5.56 19.96 -23.44
CA MET A 723 -4.46 19.51 -24.31
C MET A 723 -4.55 18.04 -24.67
N MET A 724 -4.90 17.18 -23.72
CA MET A 724 -4.99 15.73 -23.92
C MET A 724 -6.04 15.35 -24.98
N VAL A 725 -7.07 16.17 -25.19
CA VAL A 725 -8.13 15.94 -26.17
C VAL A 725 -7.91 16.71 -27.49
N ASP A 726 -6.91 17.58 -27.57
CA ASP A 726 -6.57 18.34 -28.79
C ASP A 726 -5.70 17.47 -29.71
N GLU A 727 -6.33 16.91 -30.75
CA GLU A 727 -5.64 16.05 -31.71
C GLU A 727 -4.45 16.76 -32.39
N SER A 728 -4.54 18.07 -32.62
CA SER A 728 -3.47 18.83 -33.26
C SER A 728 -2.22 18.96 -32.38
N MET A 729 -2.40 19.04 -31.06
CA MET A 729 -1.32 19.05 -30.09
C MET A 729 -0.69 17.66 -29.92
N MET A 730 -1.50 16.60 -30.04
CA MET A 730 -1.08 15.21 -29.86
C MET A 730 -0.53 14.55 -31.14
N GLU A 731 -0.52 15.23 -32.28
CA GLU A 731 0.16 14.76 -33.50
C GLU A 731 1.69 14.64 -33.31
N SER A 732 2.26 15.46 -32.42
CA SER A 732 3.69 15.38 -32.10
C SER A 732 3.95 14.27 -31.08
N SER A 733 4.67 13.22 -31.48
CA SER A 733 5.08 12.17 -30.56
C SER A 733 5.92 12.68 -29.37
N VAL A 734 6.67 13.77 -29.55
CA VAL A 734 7.42 14.39 -28.46
C VAL A 734 6.48 15.05 -27.45
N THR A 735 5.49 15.79 -27.92
CA THR A 735 4.48 16.42 -27.05
C THR A 735 3.71 15.36 -26.28
N MET A 736 3.29 14.29 -26.93
CA MET A 736 2.59 13.18 -26.32
C MET A 736 3.43 12.48 -25.23
N MET A 737 4.71 12.23 -25.50
CA MET A 737 5.64 11.68 -24.49
C MET A 737 5.81 12.64 -23.29
N MET A 738 5.92 13.95 -23.53
CA MET A 738 6.02 14.95 -22.47
C MET A 738 4.76 14.99 -21.60
N VAL A 739 3.58 14.93 -22.20
CA VAL A 739 2.30 14.88 -21.49
C VAL A 739 2.21 13.60 -20.67
N ASN A 740 2.45 12.45 -21.26
CA ASN A 740 2.41 11.16 -20.57
C ASN A 740 3.36 11.14 -19.35
N HIS A 741 4.59 11.63 -19.52
CA HIS A 741 5.55 11.72 -18.44
C HIS A 741 5.07 12.61 -17.29
N ARG A 742 4.47 13.78 -17.58
CA ARG A 742 3.90 14.68 -16.56
C ARG A 742 2.75 14.03 -15.80
N LEU A 743 1.85 13.37 -16.52
CA LEU A 743 0.71 12.64 -15.95
C LEU A 743 1.19 11.54 -15.01
N MET A 744 2.19 10.75 -15.40
CA MET A 744 2.75 9.69 -14.56
C MET A 744 3.32 10.18 -13.24
N TYR A 745 3.89 11.39 -13.19
CA TYR A 745 4.54 11.92 -11.99
C TYR A 745 3.62 12.78 -11.11
N MET A 746 2.41 13.08 -11.56
CA MET A 746 1.52 14.00 -10.84
C MET A 746 1.16 13.51 -9.44
N GLU A 747 0.73 12.26 -9.29
CA GLU A 747 0.32 11.73 -7.99
C GLU A 747 1.52 11.51 -7.05
N ARG A 748 2.72 11.28 -7.60
CA ARG A 748 3.95 11.14 -6.81
C ARG A 748 4.31 12.40 -6.01
N ALA A 749 3.83 13.57 -6.44
CA ALA A 749 3.99 14.81 -5.69
C ALA A 749 3.26 14.81 -4.34
N PHE A 750 2.31 13.89 -4.15
CA PHE A 750 1.53 13.76 -2.92
C PHE A 750 2.05 12.68 -1.97
N VAL A 751 3.21 12.10 -2.24
CA VAL A 751 3.90 11.18 -1.33
C VAL A 751 5.14 11.84 -0.78
N GLY A 752 5.32 11.76 0.53
CA GLY A 752 6.47 12.35 1.18
C GLY A 752 6.62 11.89 2.63
N MET A 753 7.63 12.40 3.30
CA MET A 753 7.81 12.16 4.74
C MET A 753 6.98 13.18 5.53
N ASP A 754 6.15 12.68 6.41
CA ASP A 754 5.48 13.51 7.39
C ASP A 754 6.49 14.12 8.40
N PRO A 755 6.08 15.06 9.25
CA PRO A 755 6.97 15.64 10.27
C PRO A 755 7.55 14.63 11.26
N SER A 756 6.96 13.44 11.40
CA SER A 756 7.48 12.34 12.23
C SER A 756 8.56 11.52 11.51
N GLY A 757 8.78 11.74 10.21
CA GLY A 757 9.74 11.02 9.39
C GLY A 757 9.18 9.73 8.78
N THR A 758 7.84 9.54 8.80
CA THR A 758 7.17 8.41 8.18
C THR A 758 6.78 8.74 6.74
N MET A 759 7.04 7.83 5.81
CA MET A 759 6.53 7.96 4.44
C MET A 759 5.01 7.84 4.45
N THR A 760 4.34 8.80 3.85
CA THR A 760 2.87 8.84 3.81
C THR A 760 2.35 9.44 2.52
N HIS A 761 1.15 9.05 2.15
CA HIS A 761 0.39 9.69 1.08
C HIS A 761 -0.55 10.74 1.68
N ILE A 762 -0.49 11.97 1.14
CA ILE A 762 -1.24 13.12 1.68
C ILE A 762 -2.75 12.98 1.45
N LEU A 763 -3.14 12.33 0.34
CA LEU A 763 -4.54 12.27 -0.10
C LEU A 763 -5.27 11.06 0.46
N TYR A 764 -4.56 9.98 0.75
CA TYR A 764 -5.15 8.69 1.15
C TYR A 764 -4.62 8.27 2.51
N GLY A 765 -5.46 7.56 3.25
CA GLY A 765 -5.09 6.92 4.51
C GLY A 765 -5.48 5.44 4.50
N MET A 766 -4.98 4.71 5.47
CA MET A 766 -5.43 3.32 5.71
C MET A 766 -6.89 3.26 6.23
N THR A 767 -7.44 4.39 6.64
CA THR A 767 -8.85 4.54 7.00
C THR A 767 -9.48 5.59 6.12
N GLU A 768 -10.80 5.48 5.91
CA GLU A 768 -11.55 6.48 5.16
C GLU A 768 -11.43 7.86 5.83
N LYS A 769 -11.02 8.85 5.07
CA LYS A 769 -10.86 10.23 5.50
C LYS A 769 -11.62 11.13 4.52
N ASP A 770 -12.25 12.14 5.07
CA ASP A 770 -13.03 13.13 4.32
C ASP A 770 -12.23 14.40 3.97
N THR A 771 -10.95 14.41 4.32
CA THR A 771 -9.99 15.47 4.01
C THR A 771 -8.57 14.87 3.90
N PHE A 772 -7.56 15.72 3.76
CA PHE A 772 -6.16 15.29 3.68
C PHE A 772 -5.77 14.37 4.85
N SER A 773 -5.17 13.24 4.57
CA SER A 773 -4.85 12.20 5.55
C SER A 773 -4.05 12.73 6.75
N LEU A 774 -3.12 13.65 6.51
CA LEU A 774 -2.25 14.21 7.55
C LEU A 774 -3.01 15.05 8.60
N VAL A 775 -4.11 15.68 8.21
CA VAL A 775 -4.84 16.63 9.06
C VAL A 775 -6.25 16.16 9.42
N ALA A 776 -6.64 14.99 8.97
CA ALA A 776 -8.01 14.49 9.14
C ALA A 776 -8.40 14.25 10.60
N ASP A 777 -7.45 13.89 11.46
CA ASP A 777 -7.68 13.52 12.86
C ASP A 777 -7.67 14.72 13.83
N TYR A 778 -7.36 15.92 13.33
CA TYR A 778 -7.47 17.13 14.14
C TYR A 778 -8.94 17.55 14.31
N SER A 779 -9.26 17.95 15.52
CA SER A 779 -10.57 18.50 15.89
C SER A 779 -10.40 19.67 16.83
N PRO A 780 -11.37 20.60 16.91
CA PRO A 780 -11.31 21.72 17.86
C PRO A 780 -11.14 21.28 19.32
N SER A 781 -11.61 20.09 19.67
CA SER A 781 -11.56 19.56 21.04
C SER A 781 -10.17 19.09 21.48
N ASN A 782 -9.30 18.69 20.54
CA ASN A 782 -7.94 18.19 20.82
C ASN A 782 -6.83 19.22 20.55
N MET A 783 -7.20 20.49 20.23
CA MET A 783 -6.25 21.54 19.92
C MET A 783 -5.59 22.16 21.12
N ASN A 784 -4.26 22.08 21.15
CA ASN A 784 -3.38 22.84 22.04
C ASN A 784 -2.27 23.53 21.20
N ASN A 785 -1.36 24.25 21.82
CA ASN A 785 -0.31 24.99 21.10
C ASN A 785 0.64 24.05 20.31
N GLU A 786 0.90 22.86 20.79
CA GLU A 786 1.78 21.88 20.16
C GLU A 786 1.08 21.23 18.96
N THR A 787 -0.13 20.72 19.16
CA THR A 787 -0.95 20.13 18.08
C THR A 787 -1.25 21.15 17.00
N MET A 788 -1.49 22.41 17.34
CA MET A 788 -1.66 23.51 16.40
C MET A 788 -0.39 23.72 15.55
N THR A 789 0.78 23.74 16.18
CA THR A 789 2.05 23.91 15.46
C THR A 789 2.28 22.77 14.47
N THR A 790 2.04 21.54 14.90
CA THR A 790 2.18 20.35 14.05
C THR A 790 1.19 20.39 12.89
N MET A 791 -0.08 20.72 13.13
CA MET A 791 -1.07 20.88 12.08
C MET A 791 -0.66 21.94 11.04
N MET A 792 -0.09 23.07 11.49
CA MET A 792 0.41 24.11 10.58
C MET A 792 1.53 23.60 9.67
N GLN A 793 2.47 22.84 10.23
CA GLN A 793 3.55 22.23 9.44
C GLN A 793 2.99 21.26 8.39
N GLN A 794 1.99 20.47 8.78
CA GLN A 794 1.33 19.54 7.85
C GLN A 794 0.54 20.27 6.76
N VAL A 795 -0.19 21.33 7.09
CA VAL A 795 -0.88 22.17 6.09
C VAL A 795 0.11 22.80 5.13
N SER A 796 1.26 23.27 5.62
CA SER A 796 2.31 23.82 4.76
C SER A 796 2.91 22.76 3.83
N PHE A 797 3.09 21.54 4.33
CA PHE A 797 3.56 20.41 3.53
C PHE A 797 2.54 20.03 2.43
N ILE A 798 1.25 19.97 2.76
CA ILE A 798 0.16 19.75 1.81
C ILE A 798 0.19 20.84 0.71
N GLN A 799 0.31 22.10 1.09
CA GLN A 799 0.39 23.21 0.13
C GLN A 799 1.60 23.07 -0.82
N CYS A 800 2.79 22.75 -0.29
CA CYS A 800 3.98 22.51 -1.10
C CYS A 800 3.80 21.36 -2.09
N SER A 801 3.15 20.28 -1.68
CA SER A 801 2.86 19.13 -2.55
C SER A 801 1.90 19.49 -3.69
N ILE A 802 0.85 20.25 -3.39
CA ILE A 802 -0.08 20.77 -4.42
C ILE A 802 0.66 21.67 -5.41
N GLN A 803 1.53 22.58 -4.94
CA GLN A 803 2.33 23.45 -5.80
C GLN A 803 3.33 22.66 -6.66
N SER A 804 3.89 21.58 -6.13
CA SER A 804 4.77 20.67 -6.88
C SER A 804 4.00 19.97 -7.99
N ALA A 805 2.81 19.44 -7.68
CA ALA A 805 1.92 18.83 -8.66
C ALA A 805 1.48 19.83 -9.75
N THR A 806 1.14 21.07 -9.35
CA THR A 806 0.84 22.16 -10.29
C THR A 806 1.99 22.44 -11.24
N THR A 807 3.22 22.46 -10.72
CA THR A 807 4.42 22.68 -11.53
C THR A 807 4.63 21.55 -12.56
N LEU A 808 4.32 20.31 -12.19
CA LEU A 808 4.37 19.19 -13.13
C LEU A 808 3.35 19.33 -14.28
N LEU A 809 2.17 19.91 -14.03
CA LEU A 809 1.16 20.11 -15.06
C LEU A 809 1.52 21.24 -16.04
N LYS A 810 2.28 22.25 -15.63
CA LYS A 810 2.65 23.39 -16.49
C LYS A 810 3.51 22.96 -17.66
N MET A 811 3.10 23.32 -18.87
CA MET A 811 3.91 23.18 -20.08
C MET A 811 4.75 24.43 -20.25
N ASP A 812 6.09 24.28 -20.29
CA ASP A 812 7.00 25.41 -20.53
C ASP A 812 6.75 25.97 -21.94
N GLY A 813 6.21 27.19 -22.00
CA GLY A 813 5.98 27.87 -23.27
C GLY A 813 4.55 28.35 -23.53
N SER A 814 3.60 28.18 -22.61
CA SER A 814 2.26 28.78 -22.67
C SER A 814 2.23 30.14 -21.96
#